data_8966a76b4f2f5ffe45cd29cb2336d65e
#
_entry.id   8966a76b4f2f5ffe45cd29cb2336d65e
#
_cell.length_a   1.000
_cell.length_b   1.000
_cell.length_c   1.000
_cell.angle_alpha   90.00
_cell.angle_beta   90.00
_cell.angle_gamma   90.00
#
_symmetry.space_group_name_H-M   'P 1'
#
loop_
_entity.id
_entity.type
_entity.pdbx_description
1 polymer ?
#
loop_
_entity_poly.entity_id
_entity_poly.type
_entity_poly.pdbx_seq_one_letter_code
_entity_poly.pdbx_strand_id
1 'polypeptide(L)'
;MKTSIKTSTSSMTAVPKPLKFLRPHYETLTKLYEEWPESEDKTSLADVLSVIGMTFSDEDRQDTLHYRLLAPSSDISSWGHEYTRHLALEIGEVYGKRIQNEEPTKDLIDLALVLVPLFVKSNAEADAVDLMSELEIIEEMPKFVDENTYARVCLYMSSMVNLLTYPDNETFLKTAHDIYMEYKQFAQAMVLAIRLHDIDLIRADFDKAKDPALKKQLAFLIGRQRIPLDIEEEDENDAILESVGNLKLSEHFKSLGKELNILEPKSTEDIYKSHLESSRVAGMTNLDSARHNLAAAFVNAFVNAGFGNDKMMLVDGEKETWVWKTKADGMMSTVASMGTLLMWDIENGLDKIDKYTYSSETEISAGAMLAIGIMNSGVRMDSDPAIALLADSDKLHHPDPLVRTACIMGLGLAYAGSNKEDVLEHLLPMISDSSLDMQISAMAALSCGLIFTGSSHSEISEAIIQTLMDDDRKSQFTDKWTRFLALGLGLLFFGRQEEVDVILETLKVIEHPVAKSTAVMAEICAWAGTGAVLKIQELLHICNEHQEESDEKKGDELLQAFAVIGIALVAMGEDIGQEMVLRQFGHLMHYGEPNIRKAVPLAMGLISPSNPQMKVYDTLSRYSHDNDPEVAINAIFAMGLLGAGTNNARLAQLLRQLASYYHRDQDALFMVRIAQGLLHMGKGTLTISPFHTDRQVLSRVSAAGLLATLVAMIEPKEFVTGQSHYLLYFLVTAMHPRFLVTLDEELKPLKVNVRVGQAVDVVGQAGRPKTITGWQTQSTPVVLGYGERAELEDEEYISLNSTLEGLVILRKVS
;
A
#
# COMPACT_ATOMS: atom_id res chain seq x y z
N MET A 1 4.14 46.68 -28.28
CA MET A 1 3.84 45.26 -28.28
C MET A 1 3.69 44.71 -26.86
N LYS A 2 4.68 44.81 -26.01
CA LYS A 2 4.64 44.35 -24.59
C LYS A 2 3.42 44.84 -23.82
N THR A 3 3.11 46.14 -23.89
CA THR A 3 1.96 46.75 -23.21
C THR A 3 0.63 46.20 -23.70
N SER A 4 0.50 46.01 -25.02
CA SER A 4 -0.74 45.49 -25.64
C SER A 4 -0.97 44.01 -25.35
N ILE A 5 0.07 43.23 -25.17
CA ILE A 5 -0.04 41.82 -24.77
C ILE A 5 -0.49 41.71 -23.30
N LYS A 6 0.07 42.52 -22.40
CA LYS A 6 -0.34 42.58 -20.99
C LYS A 6 -1.78 43.04 -20.76
N THR A 7 -2.29 43.92 -21.61
CA THR A 7 -3.64 44.48 -21.47
C THR A 7 -4.71 43.67 -22.20
N SER A 8 -4.31 42.67 -22.99
CA SER A 8 -5.21 41.78 -23.70
C SER A 8 -5.83 40.77 -22.72
N THR A 9 -6.95 41.13 -22.14
CA THR A 9 -7.75 40.26 -21.25
C THR A 9 -8.67 39.30 -22.01
N SER A 10 -8.43 39.06 -23.29
CA SER A 10 -9.20 38.11 -24.04
C SER A 10 -8.94 36.67 -23.58
N SER A 11 -9.99 35.85 -23.63
CA SER A 11 -10.03 34.44 -23.32
C SER A 11 -8.70 33.71 -23.60
N MET A 12 -8.33 32.79 -22.71
CA MET A 12 -7.08 31.98 -22.79
C MET A 12 -6.86 31.28 -24.15
N THR A 13 -7.79 31.31 -25.04
CA THR A 13 -7.75 30.69 -26.37
C THR A 13 -7.50 31.66 -27.54
N ALA A 14 -7.39 32.97 -27.28
CA ALA A 14 -7.23 33.95 -28.35
C ALA A 14 -5.80 34.47 -28.43
N VAL A 15 -5.14 34.28 -29.59
CA VAL A 15 -3.83 34.86 -29.89
C VAL A 15 -3.89 36.40 -29.72
N PRO A 16 -3.00 37.02 -28.93
CA PRO A 16 -2.98 38.48 -28.79
C PRO A 16 -2.92 39.21 -30.11
N LYS A 17 -3.71 40.28 -30.26
CA LYS A 17 -3.81 41.06 -31.52
C LYS A 17 -2.46 41.43 -32.13
N PRO A 18 -1.47 41.92 -31.39
CA PRO A 18 -0.15 42.25 -31.97
C PRO A 18 0.51 41.08 -32.68
N LEU A 19 0.42 39.87 -32.09
CA LEU A 19 0.99 38.67 -32.69
C LEU A 19 0.25 38.25 -33.94
N LYS A 20 -1.07 38.35 -33.95
CA LYS A 20 -1.89 38.04 -35.11
C LYS A 20 -1.56 38.93 -36.30
N PHE A 21 -1.31 40.20 -36.09
CA PHE A 21 -1.00 41.16 -37.17
C PHE A 21 0.45 41.05 -37.62
N LEU A 22 1.40 40.70 -36.78
CA LEU A 22 2.83 40.58 -37.12
C LEU A 22 3.17 39.21 -37.71
N ARG A 23 2.39 38.20 -37.45
CA ARG A 23 2.61 36.84 -37.97
C ARG A 23 2.86 36.75 -39.48
N PRO A 24 2.07 37.43 -40.36
CA PRO A 24 2.29 37.38 -41.79
C PRO A 24 3.62 37.99 -42.24
N HIS A 25 4.23 38.80 -41.41
CA HIS A 25 5.50 39.48 -41.70
C HIS A 25 6.71 38.80 -41.10
N TYR A 26 6.54 37.62 -40.49
CA TYR A 26 7.58 36.92 -39.76
C TYR A 26 8.82 36.65 -40.64
N GLU A 27 8.64 36.11 -41.83
CA GLU A 27 9.76 35.85 -42.76
C GLU A 27 10.48 37.12 -43.22
N THR A 28 9.78 38.23 -43.34
CA THR A 28 10.41 39.49 -43.67
C THR A 28 11.25 40.03 -42.49
N LEU A 29 10.75 39.84 -41.29
CA LEU A 29 11.45 40.27 -40.06
C LEU A 29 12.65 39.40 -39.78
N THR A 30 12.61 38.11 -40.10
CA THR A 30 13.79 37.20 -39.94
C THR A 30 14.90 37.57 -40.92
N LYS A 31 14.56 37.86 -42.19
CA LYS A 31 15.54 38.35 -43.16
C LYS A 31 16.14 39.69 -42.74
N LEU A 32 15.33 40.59 -42.23
CA LEU A 32 15.80 41.87 -41.71
C LEU A 32 16.77 41.70 -40.57
N TYR A 33 16.50 40.74 -39.67
CA TYR A 33 17.41 40.40 -38.55
C TYR A 33 18.75 39.90 -39.02
N GLU A 34 18.79 39.04 -40.05
CA GLU A 34 20.04 38.53 -40.64
C GLU A 34 20.92 39.63 -41.26
N GLU A 35 20.26 40.60 -41.91
CA GLU A 35 20.97 41.72 -42.58
C GLU A 35 21.36 42.85 -41.62
N TRP A 36 20.75 42.90 -40.42
CA TRP A 36 20.96 44.01 -39.46
C TRP A 36 22.35 43.90 -38.80
N PRO A 37 23.04 45.06 -38.66
CA PRO A 37 24.32 45.06 -37.94
C PRO A 37 24.16 44.81 -36.45
N GLU A 38 25.17 44.25 -35.78
CA GLU A 38 25.13 44.01 -34.34
C GLU A 38 24.90 45.32 -33.58
N SER A 39 23.82 45.38 -32.83
CA SER A 39 23.36 46.52 -32.09
C SER A 39 22.34 46.13 -31.02
N GLU A 40 22.05 47.07 -30.08
CA GLU A 40 20.98 46.87 -29.11
C GLU A 40 19.58 46.73 -29.80
N ASP A 41 19.44 47.39 -30.94
CA ASP A 41 18.20 47.29 -31.75
C ASP A 41 18.03 45.88 -32.35
N LYS A 42 19.13 45.26 -32.79
CA LYS A 42 19.13 43.90 -33.29
C LYS A 42 18.72 42.89 -32.18
N THR A 43 19.26 43.10 -30.96
CA THR A 43 18.88 42.32 -29.80
C THR A 43 17.38 42.49 -29.46
N SER A 44 16.90 43.75 -29.52
CA SER A 44 15.48 44.02 -29.32
C SER A 44 14.58 43.38 -30.42
N LEU A 45 15.05 43.29 -31.65
CA LEU A 45 14.35 42.59 -32.73
C LEU A 45 14.36 41.07 -32.47
N ALA A 46 15.45 40.51 -32.01
CA ALA A 46 15.49 39.10 -31.59
C ALA A 46 14.46 38.79 -30.50
N ASP A 47 14.32 39.66 -29.48
CA ASP A 47 13.29 39.54 -28.44
C ASP A 47 11.85 39.48 -29.02
N VAL A 48 11.57 40.35 -30.03
CA VAL A 48 10.27 40.36 -30.73
C VAL A 48 10.08 39.11 -31.58
N LEU A 49 11.11 38.68 -32.33
CA LEU A 49 11.09 37.46 -33.14
C LEU A 49 10.86 36.21 -32.32
N SER A 50 11.47 36.14 -31.15
CA SER A 50 11.27 35.04 -30.18
C SER A 50 9.78 34.88 -29.84
N VAL A 51 9.09 36.00 -29.56
CA VAL A 51 7.65 35.97 -29.20
C VAL A 51 6.79 35.65 -30.40
N ILE A 52 7.09 36.17 -31.61
CA ILE A 52 6.34 35.82 -32.79
C ILE A 52 6.56 34.37 -33.20
N GLY A 53 7.77 33.83 -32.95
CA GLY A 53 8.15 32.44 -33.23
C GLY A 53 7.21 31.43 -32.61
N MET A 54 6.64 31.71 -31.44
CA MET A 54 5.69 30.80 -30.78
C MET A 54 4.40 30.59 -31.62
N THR A 55 4.11 31.42 -32.59
CA THR A 55 2.97 31.25 -33.48
C THR A 55 3.23 30.32 -34.67
N PHE A 56 4.45 29.84 -34.82
CA PHE A 56 4.95 28.90 -35.82
C PHE A 56 5.52 27.64 -35.20
N SER A 57 4.98 27.17 -34.10
CA SER A 57 5.43 25.93 -33.43
C SER A 57 5.01 24.72 -34.26
N ASP A 58 5.90 24.29 -35.16
CA ASP A 58 5.88 22.99 -35.78
C ASP A 58 6.93 22.11 -35.05
N GLU A 59 6.77 20.79 -35.03
CA GLU A 59 7.61 19.85 -34.29
C GLU A 59 9.13 20.01 -34.54
N ASP A 60 9.51 20.56 -35.70
CA ASP A 60 10.91 20.78 -36.08
C ASP A 60 11.40 22.23 -35.92
N ARG A 61 10.55 23.15 -35.46
CA ARG A 61 10.90 24.57 -35.33
C ARG A 61 10.99 25.00 -33.86
N GLN A 62 12.15 25.53 -33.49
CA GLN A 62 12.47 26.02 -32.14
C GLN A 62 12.90 27.48 -32.19
N ASP A 63 12.16 28.24 -32.94
CA ASP A 63 12.46 29.66 -33.25
C ASP A 63 12.36 30.54 -32.00
N THR A 64 11.44 30.24 -31.09
CA THR A 64 11.28 30.97 -29.83
C THR A 64 12.55 30.88 -28.98
N LEU A 65 13.06 29.68 -28.77
CA LEU A 65 14.30 29.47 -28.02
C LEU A 65 15.51 30.05 -28.76
N HIS A 66 15.62 29.83 -30.07
CA HIS A 66 16.71 30.31 -30.88
C HIS A 66 16.92 31.83 -30.74
N TYR A 67 15.84 32.62 -30.97
CA TYR A 67 15.94 34.07 -30.83
C TYR A 67 16.03 34.53 -29.38
N ARG A 68 15.51 33.77 -28.42
CA ARG A 68 15.68 34.06 -26.98
C ARG A 68 17.14 33.99 -26.55
N LEU A 69 17.87 32.98 -27.00
CA LEU A 69 19.30 32.85 -26.71
C LEU A 69 20.13 33.99 -27.31
N LEU A 70 19.66 34.59 -28.40
CA LEU A 70 20.28 35.77 -29.04
C LEU A 70 19.92 37.10 -28.34
N ALA A 71 18.96 37.09 -27.43
CA ALA A 71 18.50 38.27 -26.69
C ALA A 71 18.51 38.05 -25.14
N PRO A 72 19.63 37.67 -24.52
CA PRO A 72 19.68 37.22 -23.13
C PRO A 72 19.39 38.31 -22.10
N SER A 73 19.56 39.58 -22.45
CA SER A 73 19.39 40.69 -21.52
C SER A 73 17.96 41.25 -21.41
N SER A 74 17.01 40.72 -22.19
CA SER A 74 15.64 41.24 -22.18
C SER A 74 14.82 40.66 -21.01
N ASP A 75 13.88 41.48 -20.50
CA ASP A 75 12.95 41.03 -19.46
C ASP A 75 11.90 40.08 -20.03
N ILE A 76 12.06 38.80 -19.73
CA ILE A 76 11.20 37.70 -20.21
C ILE A 76 9.77 37.83 -19.63
N SER A 77 9.65 38.27 -18.37
CA SER A 77 8.35 38.37 -17.68
C SER A 77 7.39 39.34 -18.36
N SER A 78 7.93 40.29 -19.12
CA SER A 78 7.15 41.30 -19.82
C SER A 78 6.29 40.78 -20.98
N TRP A 79 6.60 39.56 -21.48
CA TRP A 79 5.88 38.97 -22.60
C TRP A 79 4.67 38.12 -22.21
N GLY A 80 4.51 37.85 -20.94
CA GLY A 80 3.33 37.12 -20.43
C GLY A 80 3.54 35.61 -20.29
N HIS A 81 2.58 34.96 -19.67
CA HIS A 81 2.67 33.58 -19.23
C HIS A 81 2.69 32.55 -20.38
N GLU A 82 1.90 32.79 -21.42
CA GLU A 82 1.86 31.90 -22.59
C GLU A 82 3.22 31.81 -23.30
N TYR A 83 3.91 32.94 -23.38
CA TYR A 83 5.26 32.97 -23.94
C TYR A 83 6.27 32.17 -23.10
N THR A 84 6.25 32.34 -21.77
CA THR A 84 7.16 31.63 -20.87
C THR A 84 6.91 30.12 -20.88
N ARG A 85 5.66 29.70 -20.96
CA ARG A 85 5.30 28.28 -21.10
C ARG A 85 5.80 27.70 -22.42
N HIS A 86 5.58 28.39 -23.52
CA HIS A 86 6.03 27.91 -24.82
C HIS A 86 7.56 27.83 -24.89
N LEU A 87 8.26 28.82 -24.32
CA LEU A 87 9.71 28.80 -24.22
C LEU A 87 10.22 27.62 -23.39
N ALA A 88 9.56 27.31 -22.28
CA ALA A 88 9.89 26.16 -21.44
C ALA A 88 9.75 24.82 -22.19
N LEU A 89 8.70 24.67 -22.99
CA LEU A 89 8.53 23.47 -23.82
C LEU A 89 9.67 23.31 -24.83
N GLU A 90 10.01 24.37 -25.54
CA GLU A 90 11.15 24.33 -26.51
C GLU A 90 12.49 24.03 -25.81
N ILE A 91 12.71 24.54 -24.60
CA ILE A 91 13.91 24.24 -23.80
C ILE A 91 13.99 22.75 -23.49
N GLY A 92 12.90 22.12 -23.04
CA GLY A 92 12.86 20.69 -22.75
C GLY A 92 13.12 19.84 -24.00
N GLU A 93 12.48 20.16 -25.12
CA GLU A 93 12.69 19.45 -26.39
C GLU A 93 14.15 19.54 -26.90
N VAL A 94 14.75 20.72 -26.83
CA VAL A 94 16.14 20.92 -27.27
C VAL A 94 17.12 20.27 -26.31
N TYR A 95 16.82 20.28 -24.99
CA TYR A 95 17.64 19.60 -23.99
C TYR A 95 17.72 18.10 -24.27
N GLY A 96 16.58 17.45 -24.48
CA GLY A 96 16.55 16.03 -24.83
C GLY A 96 17.33 15.70 -26.10
N LYS A 97 17.22 16.54 -27.15
CA LYS A 97 17.99 16.36 -28.39
C LYS A 97 19.50 16.54 -28.19
N ARG A 98 19.91 17.56 -27.40
CA ARG A 98 21.32 17.82 -27.11
C ARG A 98 21.97 16.73 -26.26
N ILE A 99 21.23 16.18 -25.26
CA ILE A 99 21.72 15.04 -24.46
C ILE A 99 21.97 13.82 -25.35
N GLN A 100 21.04 13.50 -26.26
CA GLN A 100 21.23 12.39 -27.20
C GLN A 100 22.42 12.58 -28.14
N ASN A 101 22.79 13.82 -28.47
CA ASN A 101 23.90 14.18 -29.35
C ASN A 101 25.18 14.50 -28.57
N GLU A 102 25.22 14.38 -27.26
CA GLU A 102 26.34 14.76 -26.39
C GLU A 102 26.78 16.24 -26.53
N GLU A 103 25.81 17.13 -26.79
CA GLU A 103 26.03 18.58 -26.94
C GLU A 103 25.93 19.31 -25.57
N PRO A 104 26.62 20.47 -25.40
CA PRO A 104 26.54 21.21 -24.18
C PRO A 104 25.13 21.79 -23.93
N THR A 105 24.66 21.70 -22.69
CA THR A 105 23.31 22.09 -22.26
C THR A 105 23.25 23.26 -21.28
N LYS A 106 24.40 23.80 -20.91
CA LYS A 106 24.51 24.83 -19.86
C LYS A 106 23.71 26.09 -20.13
N ASP A 107 23.68 26.55 -21.36
CA ASP A 107 22.88 27.72 -21.79
C ASP A 107 21.37 27.50 -21.59
N LEU A 108 20.89 26.28 -21.78
CA LEU A 108 19.51 25.91 -21.55
C LEU A 108 19.16 25.90 -20.08
N ILE A 109 20.05 25.34 -19.26
CA ILE A 109 19.90 25.28 -17.80
C ILE A 109 19.91 26.70 -17.22
N ASP A 110 20.86 27.54 -17.64
CA ASP A 110 20.94 28.95 -17.19
C ASP A 110 19.66 29.72 -17.54
N LEU A 111 19.10 29.52 -18.72
CA LEU A 111 17.83 30.13 -19.13
C LEU A 111 16.64 29.59 -18.33
N ALA A 112 16.57 28.28 -18.10
CA ALA A 112 15.54 27.64 -17.27
C ALA A 112 15.53 28.19 -15.84
N LEU A 113 16.70 28.37 -15.23
CA LEU A 113 16.83 28.94 -13.88
C LEU A 113 16.36 30.40 -13.81
N VAL A 114 16.25 31.11 -14.93
CA VAL A 114 15.60 32.43 -14.99
C VAL A 114 14.09 32.29 -15.07
N LEU A 115 13.56 31.26 -15.75
CA LEU A 115 12.12 31.04 -15.91
C LEU A 115 11.46 30.50 -14.65
N VAL A 116 12.13 29.61 -13.89
CA VAL A 116 11.57 28.97 -12.71
C VAL A 116 11.02 29.98 -11.68
N PRO A 117 11.76 31.02 -11.26
CA PRO A 117 11.21 32.03 -10.35
C PRO A 117 10.00 32.79 -10.92
N LEU A 118 9.93 32.96 -12.23
CA LEU A 118 8.78 33.60 -12.88
C LEU A 118 7.52 32.74 -12.78
N PHE A 119 7.67 31.44 -12.98
CA PHE A 119 6.57 30.49 -12.82
C PHE A 119 6.08 30.44 -11.37
N VAL A 120 6.99 30.32 -10.41
CA VAL A 120 6.65 30.26 -8.97
C VAL A 120 5.92 31.54 -8.54
N LYS A 121 6.39 32.71 -8.94
CA LYS A 121 5.73 34.01 -8.64
C LYS A 121 4.37 34.17 -9.30
N SER A 122 4.12 33.46 -10.40
CA SER A 122 2.85 33.51 -11.14
C SER A 122 1.87 32.42 -10.70
N ASN A 123 2.12 31.73 -9.62
CA ASN A 123 1.36 30.56 -9.14
C ASN A 123 1.28 29.42 -10.20
N ALA A 124 2.35 29.24 -10.96
CA ALA A 124 2.52 28.21 -11.97
C ALA A 124 3.60 27.21 -11.51
N GLU A 125 3.49 26.74 -10.28
CA GLU A 125 4.46 25.84 -9.65
C GLU A 125 4.63 24.52 -10.42
N ALA A 126 3.54 24.03 -11.01
CA ALA A 126 3.59 22.85 -11.85
C ALA A 126 4.50 23.04 -13.09
N ASP A 127 4.38 24.19 -13.78
CA ASP A 127 5.23 24.50 -14.92
C ASP A 127 6.72 24.61 -14.53
N ALA A 128 7.00 25.13 -13.32
CA ALA A 128 8.36 25.19 -12.78
C ALA A 128 8.95 23.81 -12.50
N VAL A 129 8.18 22.95 -11.83
CA VAL A 129 8.61 21.58 -11.52
C VAL A 129 8.79 20.75 -12.80
N ASP A 130 7.87 20.85 -13.74
CA ASP A 130 7.94 20.12 -15.02
C ASP A 130 9.20 20.53 -15.80
N LEU A 131 9.49 21.83 -15.90
CA LEU A 131 10.71 22.32 -16.56
C LEU A 131 11.99 21.78 -15.89
N MET A 132 12.05 21.82 -14.56
CA MET A 132 13.21 21.34 -13.82
C MET A 132 13.35 19.81 -13.90
N SER A 133 12.25 19.08 -14.01
CA SER A 133 12.24 17.64 -14.26
C SER A 133 12.80 17.30 -15.63
N GLU A 134 12.35 17.99 -16.68
CA GLU A 134 12.83 17.80 -18.05
C GLU A 134 14.35 18.06 -18.20
N LEU A 135 14.89 18.96 -17.40
CA LEU A 135 16.31 19.28 -17.40
C LEU A 135 17.12 18.53 -16.35
N GLU A 136 16.50 17.58 -15.63
CA GLU A 136 17.15 16.77 -14.60
C GLU A 136 17.83 17.59 -13.49
N ILE A 137 17.23 18.74 -13.13
CA ILE A 137 17.78 19.67 -12.12
C ILE A 137 16.79 19.93 -10.96
N ILE A 138 15.90 19.01 -10.68
CA ILE A 138 14.85 19.17 -9.66
C ILE A 138 15.42 19.46 -8.25
N GLU A 139 16.63 19.00 -7.96
CA GLU A 139 17.33 19.23 -6.70
C GLU A 139 17.62 20.72 -6.42
N GLU A 140 17.59 21.56 -7.44
CA GLU A 140 17.74 23.01 -7.31
C GLU A 140 16.44 23.72 -6.85
N MET A 141 15.30 23.02 -6.83
CA MET A 141 13.98 23.59 -6.52
C MET A 141 13.90 24.29 -5.16
N PRO A 142 14.54 23.81 -4.08
CA PRO A 142 14.51 24.48 -2.77
C PRO A 142 14.94 25.95 -2.80
N LYS A 143 15.80 26.33 -3.74
CA LYS A 143 16.29 27.72 -3.87
C LYS A 143 15.23 28.72 -4.37
N PHE A 144 14.13 28.23 -4.94
CA PHE A 144 13.12 29.05 -5.63
C PHE A 144 11.77 29.11 -4.92
N VAL A 145 11.59 28.34 -3.85
CA VAL A 145 10.35 28.30 -3.07
C VAL A 145 10.39 29.28 -1.90
N ASP A 146 9.22 29.73 -1.47
CA ASP A 146 9.02 30.61 -0.33
C ASP A 146 7.89 30.07 0.58
N GLU A 147 7.62 30.76 1.70
CA GLU A 147 6.58 30.38 2.67
C GLU A 147 5.17 30.22 2.05
N ASN A 148 4.90 30.89 0.93
CA ASN A 148 3.60 30.85 0.26
C ASN A 148 3.50 29.76 -0.81
N THR A 149 4.62 29.26 -1.31
CA THR A 149 4.69 28.38 -2.51
C THR A 149 5.16 26.97 -2.19
N TYR A 150 5.94 26.76 -1.13
CA TYR A 150 6.54 25.45 -0.83
C TYR A 150 5.51 24.31 -0.75
N ALA A 151 4.38 24.56 -0.12
CA ALA A 151 3.36 23.53 0.08
C ALA A 151 2.76 23.04 -1.24
N ARG A 152 2.51 23.95 -2.19
CA ARG A 152 1.98 23.61 -3.52
C ARG A 152 3.02 22.88 -4.36
N VAL A 153 4.27 23.33 -4.31
CA VAL A 153 5.39 22.68 -5.00
C VAL A 153 5.57 21.25 -4.50
N CYS A 154 5.67 21.04 -3.19
CA CYS A 154 5.84 19.73 -2.60
C CYS A 154 4.64 18.80 -2.90
N LEU A 155 3.42 19.33 -2.85
CA LEU A 155 2.22 18.56 -3.18
C LEU A 155 2.23 18.11 -4.64
N TYR A 156 2.59 18.99 -5.56
CA TYR A 156 2.72 18.66 -6.97
C TYR A 156 3.81 17.63 -7.21
N MET A 157 5.01 17.84 -6.65
CA MET A 157 6.12 16.89 -6.76
C MET A 157 5.71 15.50 -6.24
N SER A 158 5.08 15.43 -5.08
CA SER A 158 4.61 14.16 -4.50
C SER A 158 3.55 13.46 -5.35
N SER A 159 2.73 14.20 -6.08
CA SER A 159 1.73 13.65 -6.99
C SER A 159 2.33 13.10 -8.29
N MET A 160 3.50 13.60 -8.68
CA MET A 160 4.21 13.16 -9.89
C MET A 160 5.01 11.88 -9.70
N VAL A 161 5.34 11.50 -8.46
CA VAL A 161 6.23 10.36 -8.15
C VAL A 161 5.82 9.07 -8.83
N ASN A 162 4.52 8.76 -8.87
CA ASN A 162 4.03 7.54 -9.50
C ASN A 162 4.08 7.55 -11.04
N LEU A 163 4.37 8.70 -11.64
CA LEU A 163 4.51 8.85 -13.10
C LEU A 163 5.97 8.87 -13.53
N LEU A 164 6.89 8.90 -12.57
CA LEU A 164 8.33 8.97 -12.81
C LEU A 164 8.95 7.59 -12.70
N THR A 165 9.99 7.36 -13.49
CA THR A 165 10.81 6.16 -13.40
C THR A 165 11.89 6.31 -12.31
N TYR A 166 12.43 5.20 -11.84
CA TYR A 166 13.61 5.21 -11.00
C TYR A 166 14.82 5.75 -11.82
N PRO A 167 15.72 6.59 -11.29
CA PRO A 167 15.77 7.09 -9.90
C PRO A 167 15.04 8.42 -9.66
N ASP A 168 14.40 9.01 -10.67
CA ASP A 168 13.78 10.34 -10.60
C ASP A 168 12.67 10.42 -9.54
N ASN A 169 11.90 9.34 -9.39
CA ASN A 169 10.86 9.25 -8.37
C ASN A 169 11.43 9.43 -6.94
N GLU A 170 12.57 8.84 -6.63
CA GLU A 170 13.23 9.04 -5.34
C GLU A 170 13.81 10.44 -5.18
N THR A 171 14.39 10.99 -6.25
CA THR A 171 14.94 12.35 -6.25
C THR A 171 13.85 13.39 -5.97
N PHE A 172 12.67 13.20 -6.54
CA PHE A 172 11.50 14.05 -6.26
C PHE A 172 11.07 13.97 -4.79
N LEU A 173 11.00 12.77 -4.23
CA LEU A 173 10.66 12.59 -2.82
C LEU A 173 11.69 13.22 -1.89
N LYS A 174 12.98 13.04 -2.16
CA LYS A 174 14.08 13.63 -1.37
C LYS A 174 14.04 15.15 -1.43
N THR A 175 13.87 15.73 -2.60
CA THR A 175 13.79 17.19 -2.78
C THR A 175 12.58 17.78 -2.07
N ALA A 176 11.40 17.15 -2.18
CA ALA A 176 10.21 17.59 -1.47
C ALA A 176 10.37 17.45 0.06
N HIS A 177 11.00 16.37 0.52
CA HIS A 177 11.35 16.16 1.93
C HIS A 177 12.23 17.31 2.46
N ASP A 178 13.28 17.65 1.73
CA ASP A 178 14.21 18.73 2.15
C ASP A 178 13.51 20.08 2.23
N ILE A 179 12.61 20.38 1.28
CA ILE A 179 11.78 21.58 1.33
C ILE A 179 10.89 21.58 2.58
N TYR A 180 10.20 20.48 2.88
CA TYR A 180 9.37 20.41 4.09
C TYR A 180 10.20 20.57 5.38
N MET A 181 11.41 20.01 5.44
CA MET A 181 12.31 20.17 6.58
C MET A 181 12.76 21.61 6.75
N GLU A 182 13.07 22.33 5.67
CA GLU A 182 13.43 23.74 5.71
C GLU A 182 12.31 24.60 6.31
N TYR A 183 11.07 24.31 5.94
CA TYR A 183 9.87 25.00 6.47
C TYR A 183 9.31 24.37 7.74
N LYS A 184 10.05 23.49 8.42
CA LYS A 184 9.69 22.85 9.70
C LYS A 184 8.38 22.05 9.66
N GLN A 185 8.04 21.52 8.52
CA GLN A 185 6.87 20.67 8.31
C GLN A 185 7.22 19.19 8.57
N PHE A 186 7.53 18.86 9.80
CA PHE A 186 8.08 17.55 10.19
C PHE A 186 7.14 16.38 9.89
N ALA A 187 5.83 16.55 10.06
CA ALA A 187 4.87 15.49 9.79
C ALA A 187 4.84 15.12 8.30
N GLN A 188 4.84 16.13 7.41
CA GLN A 188 4.90 15.93 5.96
C GLN A 188 6.24 15.32 5.53
N ALA A 189 7.34 15.83 6.07
CA ALA A 189 8.67 15.30 5.80
C ALA A 189 8.78 13.83 6.24
N MET A 190 8.25 13.47 7.41
CA MET A 190 8.23 12.10 7.92
C MET A 190 7.46 11.16 6.97
N VAL A 191 6.33 11.57 6.43
CA VAL A 191 5.57 10.78 5.44
C VAL A 191 6.43 10.49 4.21
N LEU A 192 7.18 11.47 3.71
CA LEU A 192 8.06 11.28 2.56
C LEU A 192 9.27 10.39 2.89
N ALA A 193 9.86 10.54 4.08
CA ALA A 193 10.93 9.66 4.56
C ALA A 193 10.46 8.20 4.67
N ILE A 194 9.23 7.98 5.12
CA ILE A 194 8.59 6.65 5.16
C ILE A 194 8.41 6.10 3.73
N ARG A 195 7.96 6.93 2.78
CA ARG A 195 7.84 6.54 1.36
C ARG A 195 9.17 6.18 0.71
N LEU A 196 10.24 6.86 1.09
CA LEU A 196 11.62 6.55 0.67
C LEU A 196 12.16 5.27 1.29
N HIS A 197 11.50 4.77 2.33
CA HIS A 197 11.96 3.59 3.08
C HIS A 197 13.37 3.76 3.69
N ASP A 198 13.72 4.97 4.04
CA ASP A 198 15.01 5.33 4.60
C ASP A 198 14.90 5.47 6.13
N ILE A 199 15.31 4.41 6.84
CA ILE A 199 15.22 4.35 8.31
C ILE A 199 16.15 5.37 8.97
N ASP A 200 17.32 5.63 8.39
CA ASP A 200 18.27 6.60 8.91
C ASP A 200 17.73 8.02 8.79
N LEU A 201 17.07 8.32 7.67
CA LEU A 201 16.40 9.59 7.46
C LEU A 201 15.22 9.78 8.44
N ILE A 202 14.41 8.74 8.65
CA ILE A 202 13.30 8.75 9.62
C ILE A 202 13.83 9.07 11.03
N ARG A 203 14.91 8.40 11.45
CA ARG A 203 15.55 8.63 12.73
C ARG A 203 16.10 10.06 12.84
N ALA A 204 16.79 10.54 11.81
CA ALA A 204 17.33 11.90 11.78
C ALA A 204 16.24 12.97 11.88
N ASP A 205 15.11 12.78 11.21
CA ASP A 205 13.96 13.70 11.26
C ASP A 205 13.30 13.70 12.65
N PHE A 206 13.15 12.52 13.24
CA PHE A 206 12.61 12.38 14.59
C PHE A 206 13.49 13.10 15.62
N ASP A 207 14.81 12.96 15.53
CA ASP A 207 15.76 13.59 16.45
C ASP A 207 15.82 15.12 16.28
N LYS A 208 15.64 15.63 15.06
CA LYS A 208 15.57 17.08 14.78
C LYS A 208 14.34 17.74 15.37
N ALA A 209 13.24 17.00 15.55
CA ALA A 209 12.02 17.52 16.16
C ALA A 209 12.26 17.77 17.67
N LYS A 210 12.22 19.04 18.11
CA LYS A 210 12.48 19.44 19.49
C LYS A 210 11.23 19.57 20.34
N ASP A 211 10.08 19.71 19.72
CA ASP A 211 8.80 19.86 20.39
C ASP A 211 8.30 18.51 20.89
N PRO A 212 8.07 18.32 22.21
CA PRO A 212 7.65 17.02 22.75
C PRO A 212 6.32 16.51 22.18
N ALA A 213 5.35 17.40 21.97
CA ALA A 213 4.06 17.02 21.41
C ALA A 213 4.20 16.57 19.95
N LEU A 214 5.03 17.28 19.18
CA LEU A 214 5.35 16.89 17.80
C LEU A 214 6.08 15.55 17.75
N LYS A 215 7.04 15.28 18.65
CA LYS A 215 7.70 13.97 18.74
C LYS A 215 6.71 12.84 18.97
N LYS A 216 5.73 13.03 19.86
CA LYS A 216 4.66 12.04 20.09
C LYS A 216 3.82 11.80 18.81
N GLN A 217 3.52 12.87 18.05
CA GLN A 217 2.81 12.75 16.79
C GLN A 217 3.62 11.99 15.74
N LEU A 218 4.91 12.25 15.63
CA LEU A 218 5.81 11.50 14.73
C LEU A 218 5.92 10.05 15.18
N ALA A 219 5.95 9.77 16.48
CA ALA A 219 5.95 8.42 17.04
C ALA A 219 4.71 7.63 16.62
N PHE A 220 3.52 8.25 16.60
CA PHE A 220 2.31 7.61 16.08
C PHE A 220 2.41 7.27 14.60
N LEU A 221 2.99 8.13 13.76
CA LEU A 221 3.21 7.85 12.34
C LEU A 221 4.17 6.68 12.13
N ILE A 222 5.27 6.66 12.87
CA ILE A 222 6.29 5.61 12.83
C ILE A 222 5.70 4.28 13.33
N GLY A 223 5.01 4.30 14.46
CA GLY A 223 4.38 3.12 15.05
C GLY A 223 3.31 2.49 14.16
N ARG A 224 2.53 3.30 13.47
CA ARG A 224 1.54 2.79 12.51
C ARG A 224 2.17 2.02 11.36
N GLN A 225 3.36 2.44 10.91
CA GLN A 225 4.10 1.74 9.86
C GLN A 225 4.98 0.62 10.40
N ARG A 226 4.98 0.39 11.72
CA ARG A 226 5.77 -0.63 12.40
C ARG A 226 7.27 -0.51 12.15
N ILE A 227 7.76 0.70 11.93
CA ILE A 227 9.17 0.97 11.67
C ILE A 227 9.93 0.87 12.99
N PRO A 228 11.06 0.13 13.04
CA PRO A 228 11.90 0.08 14.23
C PRO A 228 12.55 1.45 14.49
N LEU A 229 12.39 1.93 15.70
CA LEU A 229 13.04 3.14 16.20
C LEU A 229 13.63 2.85 17.56
N ASP A 230 14.97 2.93 17.66
CA ASP A 230 15.67 2.76 18.92
C ASP A 230 15.60 4.07 19.70
N ILE A 231 14.86 4.05 20.79
CA ILE A 231 14.71 5.19 21.71
C ILE A 231 15.27 4.73 23.05
N GLU A 232 16.10 5.57 23.67
CA GLU A 232 16.64 5.27 25.00
C GLU A 232 15.49 5.23 26.03
N GLU A 233 15.53 4.21 26.90
CA GLU A 233 14.56 4.04 28.00
C GLU A 233 14.88 5.05 29.10
N GLU A 234 14.31 6.23 29.00
CA GLU A 234 14.31 7.27 30.02
C GLU A 234 12.88 7.65 30.37
N ASP A 235 12.59 8.00 31.62
CA ASP A 235 11.22 8.36 32.07
C ASP A 235 10.55 9.44 31.19
N GLU A 236 11.34 10.35 30.60
CA GLU A 236 10.84 11.37 29.69
C GLU A 236 10.36 10.81 28.34
N ASN A 237 10.80 9.62 27.98
CA ASN A 237 10.50 8.96 26.71
C ASN A 237 9.35 7.93 26.79
N ASP A 238 8.83 7.65 27.98
CA ASP A 238 7.77 6.61 28.16
C ASP A 238 6.58 6.82 27.23
N ALA A 239 6.07 8.04 27.13
CA ALA A 239 4.93 8.37 26.25
C ALA A 239 5.26 8.19 24.76
N ILE A 240 6.51 8.38 24.37
CA ILE A 240 7.00 8.19 23.01
C ILE A 240 7.11 6.69 22.71
N LEU A 241 7.69 5.92 23.62
CA LEU A 241 7.80 4.46 23.53
C LEU A 241 6.41 3.80 23.44
N GLU A 242 5.48 4.23 24.29
CA GLU A 242 4.07 3.78 24.22
C GLU A 242 3.44 4.10 22.84
N SER A 243 3.74 5.26 22.26
CA SER A 243 3.19 5.69 20.97
C SER A 243 3.79 4.91 19.80
N VAL A 244 5.10 4.70 19.79
CA VAL A 244 5.79 3.87 18.77
C VAL A 244 5.34 2.40 18.89
N GLY A 245 5.15 1.91 20.11
CA GLY A 245 4.69 0.54 20.37
C GLY A 245 3.19 0.32 20.17
N ASN A 246 2.40 1.34 19.90
CA ASN A 246 0.93 1.28 19.80
C ASN A 246 0.24 0.67 21.04
N LEU A 247 0.79 0.85 22.23
CA LEU A 247 0.30 0.19 23.45
C LEU A 247 -1.14 0.56 23.82
N LYS A 248 -1.57 1.76 23.47
CA LYS A 248 -2.93 2.25 23.72
C LYS A 248 -3.91 2.04 22.56
N LEU A 249 -3.51 1.32 21.51
CA LEU A 249 -4.35 1.12 20.34
C LEU A 249 -5.68 0.44 20.69
N SER A 250 -5.66 -0.60 21.52
CA SER A 250 -6.88 -1.27 22.01
C SER A 250 -7.81 -0.33 22.75
N GLU A 251 -7.28 0.52 23.61
CA GLU A 251 -8.04 1.50 24.39
C GLU A 251 -8.73 2.53 23.46
N HIS A 252 -7.97 3.09 22.52
CA HIS A 252 -8.50 4.05 21.55
C HIS A 252 -9.54 3.41 20.62
N PHE A 253 -9.31 2.17 20.19
CA PHE A 253 -10.28 1.45 19.37
C PHE A 253 -11.58 1.17 20.12
N LYS A 254 -11.50 0.74 21.37
CA LYS A 254 -12.68 0.53 22.24
C LYS A 254 -13.40 1.84 22.55
N SER A 255 -12.69 2.97 22.64
CA SER A 255 -13.32 4.29 22.80
C SER A 255 -14.18 4.69 21.59
N LEU A 256 -13.70 4.38 20.37
CA LEU A 256 -14.52 4.52 19.16
C LEU A 256 -15.77 3.61 19.22
N GLY A 257 -15.61 2.37 19.62
CA GLY A 257 -16.72 1.43 19.76
C GLY A 257 -17.77 1.91 20.77
N LYS A 258 -17.35 2.54 21.85
CA LYS A 258 -18.24 3.16 22.84
C LYS A 258 -19.01 4.36 22.25
N GLU A 259 -18.33 5.24 21.53
CA GLU A 259 -18.96 6.39 20.90
C GLU A 259 -19.99 6.00 19.84
N LEU A 260 -19.71 4.96 19.06
CA LEU A 260 -20.61 4.40 18.06
C LEU A 260 -21.69 3.47 18.64
N ASN A 261 -21.64 3.17 19.94
CA ASN A 261 -22.53 2.23 20.62
C ASN A 261 -22.53 0.82 19.98
N ILE A 262 -21.34 0.29 19.68
CA ILE A 262 -21.15 -1.02 19.04
C ILE A 262 -20.31 -1.99 19.88
N LEU A 263 -20.13 -1.73 21.16
CA LEU A 263 -19.36 -2.63 22.06
C LEU A 263 -20.02 -4.00 22.23
N GLU A 264 -21.33 -4.09 22.08
CA GLU A 264 -22.03 -5.36 22.17
C GLU A 264 -21.57 -6.34 21.08
N PRO A 265 -21.17 -7.57 21.44
CA PRO A 265 -20.73 -8.56 20.46
C PRO A 265 -21.85 -8.95 19.48
N LYS A 266 -21.48 -9.10 18.21
CA LYS A 266 -22.35 -9.64 17.17
C LYS A 266 -22.23 -11.17 17.11
N SER A 267 -23.37 -11.84 16.96
CA SER A 267 -23.42 -13.28 16.69
C SER A 267 -23.25 -13.55 15.19
N THR A 268 -22.96 -14.79 14.83
CA THR A 268 -22.91 -15.21 13.43
C THR A 268 -24.26 -15.07 12.72
N GLU A 269 -25.39 -15.28 13.43
CA GLU A 269 -26.73 -15.09 12.86
C GLU A 269 -27.04 -13.62 12.54
N ASP A 270 -26.51 -12.68 13.32
CA ASP A 270 -26.61 -11.23 13.03
C ASP A 270 -25.98 -10.88 11.67
N ILE A 271 -25.00 -11.68 11.23
CA ILE A 271 -24.27 -11.53 9.96
C ILE A 271 -24.93 -12.33 8.84
N TYR A 272 -25.22 -13.60 9.07
CA TYR A 272 -25.81 -14.49 8.07
C TYR A 272 -27.22 -14.09 7.70
N LYS A 273 -28.03 -13.71 8.69
CA LYS A 273 -29.46 -13.42 8.53
C LYS A 273 -30.17 -14.56 7.79
N SER A 274 -30.00 -15.79 8.27
CA SER A 274 -30.47 -17.01 7.62
C SER A 274 -31.97 -16.98 7.31
N HIS A 275 -32.74 -16.23 8.10
CA HIS A 275 -34.17 -16.04 7.84
C HIS A 275 -34.49 -15.28 6.54
N LEU A 276 -33.52 -14.58 5.97
CA LEU A 276 -33.61 -13.91 4.64
C LEU A 276 -33.12 -14.79 3.49
N GLU A 277 -32.50 -15.94 3.79
CA GLU A 277 -32.14 -16.91 2.79
C GLU A 277 -33.43 -17.61 2.28
N SER A 278 -33.47 -18.08 1.04
CA SER A 278 -34.67 -18.66 0.46
C SER A 278 -35.19 -19.85 1.29
N SER A 279 -36.50 -19.94 1.50
CA SER A 279 -37.17 -20.93 2.36
C SER A 279 -36.90 -22.40 1.99
N ARG A 280 -36.32 -22.68 0.83
CA ARG A 280 -35.91 -24.02 0.41
C ARG A 280 -34.68 -24.55 1.15
N VAL A 281 -33.88 -23.64 1.75
CA VAL A 281 -32.62 -23.96 2.44
C VAL A 281 -32.83 -24.23 3.93
N ALA A 282 -33.84 -23.65 4.53
CA ALA A 282 -34.10 -23.72 5.98
C ALA A 282 -34.38 -25.13 6.55
N GLY A 283 -34.59 -26.14 5.69
CA GLY A 283 -34.85 -27.54 6.10
C GLY A 283 -33.71 -28.53 5.81
N MET A 284 -32.59 -28.11 5.19
CA MET A 284 -31.57 -29.04 4.71
C MET A 284 -30.19 -28.85 5.40
N THR A 285 -30.17 -28.61 6.67
CA THR A 285 -28.95 -28.42 7.47
C THR A 285 -28.25 -29.74 7.86
N ASN A 286 -27.87 -30.55 6.89
CA ASN A 286 -26.95 -31.67 7.10
C ASN A 286 -25.63 -31.48 6.33
N LEU A 287 -25.16 -30.23 6.25
CA LEU A 287 -23.80 -29.94 5.89
C LEU A 287 -22.85 -30.40 6.99
N ASP A 288 -21.64 -30.78 6.67
CA ASP A 288 -20.66 -31.18 7.65
C ASP A 288 -20.61 -30.15 8.78
N SER A 289 -21.07 -30.54 9.94
CA SER A 289 -21.22 -29.65 11.09
C SER A 289 -19.87 -29.04 11.53
N ALA A 290 -18.78 -29.76 11.35
CA ALA A 290 -17.44 -29.30 11.70
C ALA A 290 -17.02 -28.09 10.85
N ARG A 291 -17.22 -28.18 9.53
CA ARG A 291 -16.86 -27.07 8.63
C ARG A 291 -17.74 -25.85 8.80
N HIS A 292 -19.02 -26.06 9.04
CA HIS A 292 -19.93 -24.98 9.39
C HIS A 292 -19.52 -24.28 10.71
N ASN A 293 -19.14 -25.05 11.71
CA ASN A 293 -18.66 -24.52 12.99
C ASN A 293 -17.33 -23.77 12.85
N LEU A 294 -16.45 -24.24 11.99
CA LEU A 294 -15.18 -23.56 11.66
C LEU A 294 -15.43 -22.21 10.97
N ALA A 295 -16.32 -22.18 9.98
CA ALA A 295 -16.71 -20.94 9.33
C ALA A 295 -17.30 -19.95 10.35
N ALA A 296 -18.14 -20.41 11.26
CA ALA A 296 -18.69 -19.60 12.32
C ALA A 296 -17.62 -19.02 13.27
N ALA A 297 -16.56 -19.78 13.57
CA ALA A 297 -15.44 -19.31 14.37
C ALA A 297 -14.67 -18.18 13.66
N PHE A 298 -14.41 -18.29 12.37
CA PHE A 298 -13.80 -17.21 11.56
C PHE A 298 -14.69 -15.97 11.49
N VAL A 299 -15.97 -16.13 11.23
CA VAL A 299 -16.92 -15.00 11.16
C VAL A 299 -16.97 -14.27 12.49
N ASN A 300 -17.11 -15.01 13.60
CA ASN A 300 -17.09 -14.45 14.93
C ASN A 300 -15.81 -13.67 15.21
N ALA A 301 -14.66 -14.22 14.83
CA ALA A 301 -13.36 -13.57 14.99
C ALA A 301 -13.26 -12.28 14.20
N PHE A 302 -13.59 -12.30 12.91
CA PHE A 302 -13.48 -11.11 12.04
C PHE A 302 -14.45 -10.01 12.44
N VAL A 303 -15.70 -10.36 12.72
CA VAL A 303 -16.73 -9.37 13.07
C VAL A 303 -16.42 -8.68 14.40
N ASN A 304 -16.00 -9.43 15.41
CA ASN A 304 -15.69 -8.93 16.74
C ASN A 304 -14.19 -8.65 16.96
N ALA A 305 -13.41 -8.57 15.90
CA ALA A 305 -11.96 -8.37 15.96
C ALA A 305 -11.58 -7.13 16.77
N GLY A 306 -10.66 -7.28 17.71
CA GLY A 306 -10.14 -6.21 18.55
C GLY A 306 -11.04 -5.72 19.68
N PHE A 307 -12.28 -6.20 19.80
CA PHE A 307 -13.19 -5.77 20.86
C PHE A 307 -12.99 -6.51 22.20
N GLY A 308 -12.30 -7.64 22.19
CA GLY A 308 -11.99 -8.42 23.38
C GLY A 308 -13.19 -9.15 24.00
N ASN A 309 -14.32 -9.22 23.33
CA ASN A 309 -15.53 -9.90 23.72
C ASN A 309 -16.23 -10.56 22.54
N ASP A 310 -16.96 -11.64 22.83
CA ASP A 310 -17.78 -12.34 21.85
C ASP A 310 -18.94 -13.11 22.54
N LYS A 311 -19.75 -13.80 21.77
CA LYS A 311 -20.81 -14.68 22.27
C LYS A 311 -20.48 -16.18 22.11
N MET A 312 -19.23 -16.53 21.74
CA MET A 312 -18.85 -17.89 21.35
C MET A 312 -17.63 -18.44 22.07
N MET A 313 -16.49 -17.76 22.02
CA MET A 313 -15.19 -18.28 22.45
C MET A 313 -14.74 -17.78 23.83
N LEU A 314 -15.04 -16.53 24.17
CA LEU A 314 -14.58 -15.84 25.38
C LEU A 314 -15.64 -15.81 26.50
N VAL A 315 -16.80 -16.42 26.30
CA VAL A 315 -17.91 -16.46 27.25
C VAL A 315 -17.59 -17.36 28.43
N ASP A 316 -17.83 -16.92 29.65
CA ASP A 316 -17.57 -17.69 30.87
C ASP A 316 -18.61 -18.80 31.09
N GLY A 317 -18.15 -20.05 31.33
CA GLY A 317 -19.00 -21.18 31.80
C GLY A 317 -19.05 -22.47 30.99
N GLU A 318 -19.18 -22.46 29.65
CA GLU A 318 -19.40 -23.70 28.83
C GLU A 318 -18.35 -23.92 27.72
N LYS A 319 -17.13 -23.75 27.96
CA LYS A 319 -16.14 -23.24 27.04
C LYS A 319 -15.39 -24.21 26.17
N GLU A 320 -15.30 -25.44 26.54
CA GLU A 320 -14.55 -26.46 25.80
C GLU A 320 -15.34 -27.02 24.61
N THR A 321 -16.63 -26.72 24.57
CA THR A 321 -17.55 -27.33 23.59
C THR A 321 -17.41 -26.79 22.17
N TRP A 322 -17.07 -25.53 21.97
CA TRP A 322 -17.00 -24.98 20.59
C TRP A 322 -15.77 -25.44 19.82
N VAL A 323 -14.60 -25.44 20.44
CA VAL A 323 -13.35 -25.91 19.82
C VAL A 323 -13.52 -27.35 19.33
N TRP A 324 -14.08 -28.23 20.17
CA TRP A 324 -14.30 -29.64 19.83
C TRP A 324 -15.34 -29.86 18.71
N LYS A 325 -16.21 -28.91 18.47
CA LYS A 325 -17.18 -28.94 17.36
C LYS A 325 -16.54 -28.77 15.97
N THR A 326 -15.32 -28.25 15.90
CA THR A 326 -14.60 -28.00 14.65
C THR A 326 -13.74 -29.15 14.20
N LYS A 327 -13.54 -30.16 15.04
CA LYS A 327 -12.73 -31.36 14.80
C LYS A 327 -11.25 -31.05 14.41
N ALA A 328 -10.43 -32.09 14.34
CA ALA A 328 -8.98 -32.05 14.14
C ALA A 328 -8.43 -30.77 13.45
N ASP A 329 -8.45 -30.72 12.14
CA ASP A 329 -7.82 -29.62 11.37
C ASP A 329 -8.41 -28.22 11.65
N GLY A 330 -9.69 -28.17 12.05
CA GLY A 330 -10.35 -26.91 12.39
C GLY A 330 -10.06 -26.39 13.80
N MET A 331 -9.60 -27.23 14.70
CA MET A 331 -9.37 -26.86 16.10
C MET A 331 -8.28 -25.78 16.24
N MET A 332 -7.21 -25.90 15.48
CA MET A 332 -6.13 -24.91 15.48
C MET A 332 -6.64 -23.53 15.10
N SER A 333 -7.34 -23.44 13.99
CA SER A 333 -7.89 -22.15 13.49
C SER A 333 -8.93 -21.58 14.44
N THR A 334 -9.73 -22.44 15.08
CA THR A 334 -10.76 -22.03 16.06
C THR A 334 -10.13 -21.45 17.33
N VAL A 335 -9.10 -22.07 17.87
CA VAL A 335 -8.36 -21.51 19.03
C VAL A 335 -7.61 -20.24 18.61
N ALA A 336 -6.97 -20.23 17.44
CA ALA A 336 -6.27 -19.05 16.92
C ALA A 336 -7.21 -17.86 16.71
N SER A 337 -8.50 -18.08 16.46
CA SER A 337 -9.51 -17.03 16.34
C SER A 337 -9.61 -16.12 17.57
N MET A 338 -9.26 -16.64 18.72
CA MET A 338 -9.21 -15.86 19.99
C MET A 338 -8.17 -14.75 19.91
N GLY A 339 -7.04 -14.97 19.23
CA GLY A 339 -6.04 -13.94 19.02
C GLY A 339 -6.59 -12.74 18.24
N THR A 340 -7.46 -12.98 17.25
CA THR A 340 -8.14 -11.92 16.50
C THR A 340 -9.13 -11.14 17.36
N LEU A 341 -9.89 -11.81 18.21
CA LEU A 341 -10.81 -11.16 19.17
C LEU A 341 -10.06 -10.28 20.18
N LEU A 342 -8.88 -10.71 20.59
CA LEU A 342 -8.03 -10.09 21.60
C LEU A 342 -6.90 -9.23 21.00
N MET A 343 -6.93 -8.93 19.71
CA MET A 343 -5.91 -8.10 19.07
C MET A 343 -5.64 -6.84 19.87
N TRP A 344 -4.36 -6.50 20.03
CA TRP A 344 -3.84 -5.29 20.65
C TRP A 344 -4.01 -5.21 22.19
N ASP A 345 -4.73 -6.12 22.81
CA ASP A 345 -4.94 -6.18 24.25
C ASP A 345 -4.19 -7.37 24.83
N ILE A 346 -2.87 -7.22 24.94
CA ILE A 346 -1.95 -8.31 25.21
C ILE A 346 -2.11 -8.81 26.66
N GLU A 347 -2.11 -7.91 27.63
CA GLU A 347 -2.16 -8.28 29.05
C GLU A 347 -3.42 -9.09 29.40
N ASN A 348 -4.60 -8.57 29.05
CA ASN A 348 -5.86 -9.29 29.29
C ASN A 348 -6.01 -10.51 28.38
N GLY A 349 -5.42 -10.49 27.21
CA GLY A 349 -5.53 -11.55 26.23
C GLY A 349 -4.73 -12.79 26.60
N LEU A 350 -3.51 -12.63 27.10
CA LEU A 350 -2.66 -13.74 27.53
C LEU A 350 -3.33 -14.60 28.63
N ASP A 351 -3.96 -13.97 29.61
CA ASP A 351 -4.68 -14.68 30.68
C ASP A 351 -5.81 -15.58 30.14
N LYS A 352 -6.46 -15.14 29.04
CA LYS A 352 -7.55 -15.90 28.42
C LYS A 352 -7.07 -17.05 27.56
N ILE A 353 -5.87 -16.93 26.96
CA ILE A 353 -5.29 -17.94 26.06
C ILE A 353 -4.47 -18.99 26.85
N ASP A 354 -3.90 -18.63 27.97
CA ASP A 354 -2.93 -19.43 28.73
C ASP A 354 -3.36 -20.89 28.92
N LYS A 355 -4.61 -21.14 29.29
CA LYS A 355 -5.15 -22.50 29.49
C LYS A 355 -5.07 -23.42 28.26
N TYR A 356 -5.04 -22.84 27.04
CA TYR A 356 -4.94 -23.62 25.81
C TYR A 356 -3.49 -23.93 25.42
N THR A 357 -2.52 -23.19 25.94
CA THR A 357 -1.09 -23.41 25.65
C THR A 357 -0.58 -24.73 26.19
N TYR A 358 -1.18 -25.23 27.28
CA TYR A 358 -0.84 -26.49 27.96
C TYR A 358 -1.78 -27.65 27.60
N SER A 359 -2.59 -27.50 26.54
CA SER A 359 -3.46 -28.58 26.10
C SER A 359 -2.65 -29.83 25.67
N SER A 360 -3.18 -31.00 25.96
CA SER A 360 -2.64 -32.27 25.45
C SER A 360 -2.89 -32.48 23.93
N GLU A 361 -3.86 -31.79 23.38
CA GLU A 361 -4.17 -31.82 21.96
C GLU A 361 -3.24 -30.86 21.22
N THR A 362 -2.50 -31.37 20.24
CA THR A 362 -1.49 -30.59 19.51
C THR A 362 -2.12 -29.45 18.70
N GLU A 363 -3.28 -29.66 18.12
CA GLU A 363 -4.01 -28.66 17.38
C GLU A 363 -4.46 -27.48 18.24
N ILE A 364 -4.89 -27.77 19.48
CA ILE A 364 -5.30 -26.72 20.44
C ILE A 364 -4.08 -25.91 20.88
N SER A 365 -3.00 -26.60 21.24
CA SER A 365 -1.74 -25.94 21.63
C SER A 365 -1.17 -25.09 20.47
N ALA A 366 -1.16 -25.62 19.25
CA ALA A 366 -0.75 -24.88 18.06
C ALA A 366 -1.61 -23.62 17.83
N GLY A 367 -2.94 -23.76 17.95
CA GLY A 367 -3.86 -22.64 17.86
C GLY A 367 -3.60 -21.56 18.92
N ALA A 368 -3.27 -21.94 20.14
CA ALA A 368 -2.89 -21.01 21.21
C ALA A 368 -1.60 -20.25 20.90
N MET A 369 -0.57 -20.95 20.38
CA MET A 369 0.67 -20.30 19.94
C MET A 369 0.41 -19.29 18.83
N LEU A 370 -0.37 -19.65 17.83
CA LEU A 370 -0.75 -18.74 16.75
C LEU A 370 -1.58 -17.55 17.27
N ALA A 371 -2.49 -17.76 18.20
CA ALA A 371 -3.27 -16.70 18.84
C ALA A 371 -2.39 -15.66 19.54
N ILE A 372 -1.32 -16.10 20.21
CA ILE A 372 -0.34 -15.20 20.82
C ILE A 372 0.33 -14.33 19.75
N GLY A 373 0.74 -14.91 18.64
CA GLY A 373 1.30 -14.17 17.51
C GLY A 373 0.34 -13.15 16.92
N ILE A 374 -0.91 -13.53 16.70
CA ILE A 374 -1.98 -12.66 16.18
C ILE A 374 -2.22 -11.48 17.10
N MET A 375 -2.37 -11.76 18.39
CA MET A 375 -2.69 -10.73 19.39
C MET A 375 -1.60 -9.66 19.52
N ASN A 376 -0.34 -10.04 19.34
CA ASN A 376 0.81 -9.14 19.40
C ASN A 376 1.07 -8.40 18.08
N SER A 377 0.31 -8.68 17.05
CA SER A 377 0.53 -8.04 15.73
C SER A 377 0.31 -6.53 15.79
N GLY A 378 1.37 -5.76 15.54
CA GLY A 378 1.34 -4.30 15.49
C GLY A 378 1.43 -3.60 16.84
N VAL A 379 1.58 -4.34 17.93
CA VAL A 379 1.77 -3.79 19.28
C VAL A 379 3.07 -4.34 19.87
N ARG A 380 3.89 -3.48 20.46
CA ARG A 380 5.16 -3.84 21.09
C ARG A 380 5.17 -3.43 22.54
N MET A 381 5.54 -4.37 23.42
CA MET A 381 5.72 -4.15 24.85
C MET A 381 7.17 -4.45 25.24
N ASP A 382 7.69 -3.78 26.25
CA ASP A 382 9.06 -3.99 26.75
C ASP A 382 9.25 -5.40 27.32
N SER A 383 8.20 -5.98 27.93
CA SER A 383 8.20 -7.36 28.45
C SER A 383 8.28 -8.43 27.35
N ASP A 384 8.02 -8.07 26.12
CA ASP A 384 8.12 -8.86 24.89
C ASP A 384 7.63 -10.33 25.03
N PRO A 385 6.36 -10.53 25.38
CA PRO A 385 5.84 -11.86 25.71
C PRO A 385 5.79 -12.80 24.51
N ALA A 386 5.71 -12.28 23.28
CA ALA A 386 5.61 -13.11 22.09
C ALA A 386 6.88 -13.94 21.88
N ILE A 387 8.06 -13.34 21.92
CA ILE A 387 9.32 -14.09 21.76
C ILE A 387 9.52 -15.08 22.92
N ALA A 388 9.20 -14.66 24.15
CA ALA A 388 9.35 -15.52 25.33
C ALA A 388 8.52 -16.81 25.25
N LEU A 389 7.32 -16.73 24.66
CA LEU A 389 6.39 -17.86 24.57
C LEU A 389 6.54 -18.66 23.28
N LEU A 390 6.79 -17.98 22.14
CA LEU A 390 6.81 -18.61 20.82
C LEU A 390 8.20 -19.13 20.42
N ALA A 391 9.27 -18.50 20.88
CA ALA A 391 10.64 -18.94 20.65
C ALA A 391 11.15 -19.94 21.70
N ASP A 392 10.29 -20.39 22.62
CA ASP A 392 10.60 -21.46 23.56
C ASP A 392 11.05 -22.71 22.79
N SER A 393 12.22 -23.26 23.22
CA SER A 393 12.85 -24.39 22.55
C SER A 393 11.94 -25.61 22.44
N ASP A 394 11.15 -25.89 23.49
CA ASP A 394 10.25 -27.04 23.52
C ASP A 394 9.09 -26.91 22.54
N LYS A 395 8.70 -25.69 22.22
CA LYS A 395 7.63 -25.38 21.27
C LYS A 395 8.14 -25.23 19.85
N LEU A 396 9.22 -24.49 19.66
CA LEU A 396 9.79 -24.22 18.34
C LEU A 396 10.43 -25.47 17.69
N HIS A 397 10.91 -26.41 18.50
CA HIS A 397 11.44 -27.72 18.08
C HIS A 397 10.50 -28.88 18.41
N HIS A 398 9.22 -28.62 18.61
CA HIS A 398 8.23 -29.63 18.94
C HIS A 398 8.22 -30.76 17.89
N PRO A 399 8.02 -32.04 18.29
CA PRO A 399 7.95 -33.16 17.32
C PRO A 399 6.87 -33.01 16.26
N ASP A 400 5.73 -32.44 16.62
CA ASP A 400 4.64 -32.20 15.71
C ASP A 400 4.91 -30.93 14.87
N PRO A 401 4.98 -31.03 13.52
CA PRO A 401 5.23 -29.91 12.63
C PRO A 401 4.15 -28.81 12.72
N LEU A 402 2.94 -29.14 13.14
CA LEU A 402 1.86 -28.18 13.28
C LEU A 402 2.15 -27.15 14.37
N VAL A 403 2.66 -27.59 15.53
CA VAL A 403 3.06 -26.69 16.64
C VAL A 403 4.22 -25.80 16.22
N ARG A 404 5.22 -26.37 15.53
CA ARG A 404 6.35 -25.60 14.98
C ARG A 404 5.87 -24.55 13.99
N THR A 405 5.02 -24.92 13.06
CA THR A 405 4.44 -23.99 12.05
C THR A 405 3.68 -22.85 12.74
N ALA A 406 2.90 -23.17 13.76
CA ALA A 406 2.16 -22.16 14.53
C ALA A 406 3.08 -21.17 15.25
N CYS A 407 4.17 -21.63 15.85
CA CYS A 407 5.17 -20.77 16.50
C CYS A 407 5.89 -19.89 15.47
N ILE A 408 6.33 -20.47 14.38
CA ILE A 408 7.04 -19.76 13.30
C ILE A 408 6.13 -18.68 12.68
N MET A 409 4.90 -19.03 12.33
CA MET A 409 3.92 -18.08 11.79
C MET A 409 3.57 -17.02 12.84
N GLY A 410 3.39 -17.41 14.09
CA GLY A 410 3.11 -16.50 15.20
C GLY A 410 4.21 -15.46 15.39
N LEU A 411 5.48 -15.85 15.32
CA LEU A 411 6.63 -14.93 15.36
C LEU A 411 6.61 -13.98 14.17
N GLY A 412 6.33 -14.47 12.98
CA GLY A 412 6.19 -13.65 11.77
C GLY A 412 5.10 -12.58 11.91
N LEU A 413 3.94 -12.94 12.44
CA LEU A 413 2.82 -12.01 12.67
C LEU A 413 3.11 -11.01 13.79
N ALA A 414 3.66 -11.45 14.90
CA ALA A 414 3.95 -10.60 16.05
C ALA A 414 5.00 -9.53 15.74
N TYR A 415 6.03 -9.89 14.99
CA TYR A 415 7.18 -9.02 14.70
C TYR A 415 7.23 -8.48 13.27
N ALA A 416 6.16 -8.63 12.50
CA ALA A 416 6.11 -8.12 11.13
C ALA A 416 6.55 -6.64 11.04
N GLY A 417 7.54 -6.36 10.21
CA GLY A 417 8.12 -5.04 9.99
C GLY A 417 9.10 -4.55 11.06
N SER A 418 9.36 -5.34 12.09
CA SER A 418 10.17 -4.93 13.25
C SER A 418 11.68 -4.97 13.04
N ASN A 419 12.16 -5.69 12.04
CA ASN A 419 13.59 -5.99 11.83
C ASN A 419 14.29 -6.53 13.09
N LYS A 420 13.61 -7.39 13.88
CA LYS A 420 14.11 -7.86 15.16
C LYS A 420 15.09 -9.03 14.98
N GLU A 421 16.37 -8.78 15.19
CA GLU A 421 17.45 -9.75 15.02
C GLU A 421 17.35 -10.93 16.01
N ASP A 422 16.90 -10.71 17.24
CA ASP A 422 16.73 -11.78 18.22
C ASP A 422 15.81 -12.90 17.73
N VAL A 423 14.77 -12.54 16.96
CA VAL A 423 13.86 -13.53 16.36
C VAL A 423 14.52 -14.23 15.17
N LEU A 424 15.36 -13.52 14.44
CA LEU A 424 16.09 -14.07 13.30
C LEU A 424 17.03 -15.21 13.72
N GLU A 425 17.71 -15.07 14.86
CA GLU A 425 18.59 -16.12 15.40
C GLU A 425 17.87 -17.47 15.53
N HIS A 426 16.57 -17.45 15.81
CA HIS A 426 15.76 -18.68 15.95
C HIS A 426 15.27 -19.22 14.60
N LEU A 427 14.93 -18.35 13.65
CA LEU A 427 14.28 -18.75 12.39
C LEU A 427 15.26 -19.00 11.24
N LEU A 428 16.35 -18.26 11.17
CA LEU A 428 17.33 -18.36 10.07
C LEU A 428 17.87 -19.77 9.85
N PRO A 429 18.28 -20.51 10.90
CA PRO A 429 18.79 -21.87 10.72
C PRO A 429 17.76 -22.83 10.11
N MET A 430 16.45 -22.57 10.33
CA MET A 430 15.37 -23.45 9.85
C MET A 430 15.16 -23.33 8.33
N ILE A 431 15.59 -22.24 7.70
CA ILE A 431 15.42 -22.02 6.25
C ILE A 431 16.28 -22.99 5.47
N SER A 432 17.55 -23.13 5.83
CA SER A 432 18.56 -23.91 5.11
C SER A 432 18.74 -25.33 5.61
N ASP A 433 18.13 -25.71 6.73
CA ASP A 433 18.24 -27.05 7.28
C ASP A 433 17.52 -28.10 6.40
N SER A 434 18.30 -28.89 5.66
CA SER A 434 17.81 -29.93 4.76
C SER A 434 17.11 -31.10 5.47
N SER A 435 17.27 -31.22 6.80
CA SER A 435 16.61 -32.27 7.59
C SER A 435 15.14 -31.93 7.89
N LEU A 436 14.72 -30.66 7.67
CA LEU A 436 13.37 -30.21 7.91
C LEU A 436 12.50 -30.31 6.65
N ASP A 437 11.21 -30.56 6.86
CA ASP A 437 10.22 -30.54 5.79
C ASP A 437 10.13 -29.15 5.14
N MET A 438 9.81 -29.10 3.84
CA MET A 438 9.64 -27.84 3.10
C MET A 438 8.62 -26.90 3.76
N GLN A 439 7.59 -27.42 4.39
CA GLN A 439 6.62 -26.61 5.14
C GLN A 439 7.30 -25.75 6.21
N ILE A 440 8.18 -26.31 7.01
CA ILE A 440 8.89 -25.59 8.09
C ILE A 440 9.88 -24.58 7.50
N SER A 441 10.68 -25.00 6.52
CA SER A 441 11.66 -24.12 5.89
C SER A 441 11.00 -22.94 5.17
N ALA A 442 9.92 -23.19 4.43
CA ALA A 442 9.18 -22.15 3.71
C ALA A 442 8.45 -21.20 4.66
N MET A 443 7.86 -21.71 5.74
CA MET A 443 7.23 -20.85 6.76
C MET A 443 8.25 -20.02 7.52
N ALA A 444 9.42 -20.57 7.82
CA ALA A 444 10.53 -19.80 8.41
C ALA A 444 10.98 -18.67 7.45
N ALA A 445 11.13 -18.96 6.16
CA ALA A 445 11.47 -17.96 5.15
C ALA A 445 10.40 -16.86 5.03
N LEU A 446 9.12 -17.26 5.02
CA LEU A 446 8.01 -16.29 4.96
C LEU A 446 7.96 -15.41 6.22
N SER A 447 8.12 -15.99 7.40
CA SER A 447 8.14 -15.23 8.67
C SER A 447 9.33 -14.27 8.72
N CYS A 448 10.51 -14.68 8.28
CA CYS A 448 11.66 -13.78 8.12
C CYS A 448 11.36 -12.66 7.11
N GLY A 449 10.72 -12.98 6.00
CA GLY A 449 10.28 -11.98 5.01
C GLY A 449 9.27 -10.98 5.57
N LEU A 450 8.35 -11.41 6.44
CA LEU A 450 7.42 -10.53 7.14
C LEU A 450 8.12 -9.62 8.16
N ILE A 451 9.01 -10.18 8.98
CA ILE A 451 9.73 -9.44 10.01
C ILE A 451 10.66 -8.40 9.40
N PHE A 452 11.37 -8.77 8.34
CA PHE A 452 12.33 -7.93 7.62
C PHE A 452 11.80 -7.40 6.28
N THR A 453 10.53 -7.13 6.19
CA THR A 453 9.89 -6.64 4.95
C THR A 453 10.58 -5.37 4.44
N GLY A 454 11.10 -5.43 3.20
CA GLY A 454 11.75 -4.31 2.53
C GLY A 454 13.10 -3.90 3.12
N SER A 455 13.76 -4.78 3.88
CA SER A 455 15.09 -4.52 4.47
C SER A 455 16.25 -4.87 3.54
N SER A 456 16.02 -5.63 2.48
CA SER A 456 17.07 -6.22 1.63
C SER A 456 18.09 -7.07 2.43
N HIS A 457 17.65 -7.74 3.48
CA HIS A 457 18.52 -8.45 4.42
C HIS A 457 19.34 -9.56 3.75
N SER A 458 20.67 -9.45 3.79
CA SER A 458 21.58 -10.32 3.04
C SER A 458 21.59 -11.77 3.52
N GLU A 459 21.68 -12.00 4.85
CA GLU A 459 21.77 -13.36 5.41
C GLU A 459 20.51 -14.18 5.13
N ILE A 460 19.33 -13.55 5.20
CA ILE A 460 18.07 -14.23 4.87
C ILE A 460 18.00 -14.56 3.38
N SER A 461 18.39 -13.61 2.55
CA SER A 461 18.45 -13.81 1.08
C SER A 461 19.38 -14.96 0.72
N GLU A 462 20.57 -14.98 1.31
CA GLU A 462 21.54 -16.04 1.10
C GLU A 462 21.02 -17.39 1.56
N ALA A 463 20.38 -17.48 2.73
CA ALA A 463 19.82 -18.73 3.25
C ALA A 463 18.73 -19.29 2.31
N ILE A 464 17.85 -18.41 1.76
CA ILE A 464 16.81 -18.82 0.81
C ILE A 464 17.44 -19.29 -0.51
N ILE A 465 18.42 -18.56 -1.04
CA ILE A 465 19.11 -18.92 -2.29
C ILE A 465 19.88 -20.23 -2.11
N GLN A 466 20.59 -20.42 -1.01
CA GLN A 466 21.26 -21.68 -0.67
C GLN A 466 20.27 -22.85 -0.65
N THR A 467 19.11 -22.67 -0.06
CA THR A 467 18.05 -23.68 -0.06
C THR A 467 17.60 -24.02 -1.48
N LEU A 468 17.44 -23.03 -2.36
CA LEU A 468 17.08 -23.24 -3.78
C LEU A 468 18.21 -23.87 -4.62
N MET A 469 19.46 -23.74 -4.19
CA MET A 469 20.63 -24.32 -4.86
C MET A 469 20.95 -25.74 -4.34
N ASP A 470 20.35 -26.16 -3.24
CA ASP A 470 20.63 -27.46 -2.62
C ASP A 470 20.07 -28.61 -3.48
N ASP A 471 20.98 -29.39 -4.02
CA ASP A 471 20.65 -30.56 -4.87
C ASP A 471 19.86 -31.65 -4.11
N ASP A 472 20.09 -31.79 -2.80
CA ASP A 472 19.39 -32.77 -1.97
C ASP A 472 17.92 -32.41 -1.78
N ARG A 473 17.57 -31.12 -1.95
CA ARG A 473 16.22 -30.58 -1.80
C ARG A 473 15.43 -30.47 -3.11
N LYS A 474 16.03 -30.76 -4.28
CA LYS A 474 15.36 -30.60 -5.59
C LYS A 474 14.02 -31.36 -5.68
N SER A 475 13.91 -32.54 -5.05
CA SER A 475 12.68 -33.31 -5.01
C SER A 475 11.56 -32.67 -4.17
N GLN A 476 11.93 -31.76 -3.25
CA GLN A 476 10.99 -31.05 -2.37
C GLN A 476 10.43 -29.78 -3.02
N PHE A 477 11.03 -29.26 -4.10
CA PHE A 477 10.57 -28.02 -4.75
C PHE A 477 9.22 -28.15 -5.48
N THR A 478 8.74 -29.36 -5.68
CA THR A 478 7.37 -29.61 -6.14
C THR A 478 6.33 -29.57 -5.01
N ASP A 479 6.77 -29.43 -3.76
CA ASP A 479 5.88 -29.29 -2.62
C ASP A 479 5.14 -27.95 -2.69
N LYS A 480 3.85 -27.97 -2.34
CA LYS A 480 2.99 -26.80 -2.35
C LYS A 480 3.50 -25.63 -1.49
N TRP A 481 4.24 -25.92 -0.41
CA TRP A 481 4.78 -24.91 0.51
C TRP A 481 5.94 -24.10 -0.07
N THR A 482 6.59 -24.58 -1.12
CA THR A 482 7.72 -23.90 -1.75
C THR A 482 7.38 -22.48 -2.23
N ARG A 483 6.11 -22.23 -2.58
CA ARG A 483 5.62 -20.88 -2.93
C ARG A 483 5.85 -19.83 -1.86
N PHE A 484 5.84 -20.23 -0.59
CA PHE A 484 6.10 -19.32 0.53
C PHE A 484 7.59 -19.03 0.72
N LEU A 485 8.46 -19.92 0.27
CA LEU A 485 9.90 -19.64 0.17
C LEU A 485 10.16 -18.49 -0.82
N ALA A 486 9.53 -18.56 -1.98
CA ALA A 486 9.58 -17.51 -3.00
C ALA A 486 9.03 -16.17 -2.47
N LEU A 487 7.89 -16.20 -1.80
CA LEU A 487 7.30 -14.99 -1.19
C LEU A 487 8.21 -14.41 -0.09
N GLY A 488 8.80 -15.24 0.75
CA GLY A 488 9.74 -14.81 1.78
C GLY A 488 10.90 -14.00 1.19
N LEU A 489 11.49 -14.47 0.11
CA LEU A 489 12.53 -13.73 -0.62
C LEU A 489 11.99 -12.42 -1.21
N GLY A 490 10.83 -12.45 -1.85
CA GLY A 490 10.20 -11.28 -2.44
C GLY A 490 9.94 -10.18 -1.41
N LEU A 491 9.43 -10.54 -0.23
CA LEU A 491 9.12 -9.57 0.83
C LEU A 491 10.36 -8.82 1.34
N LEU A 492 11.54 -9.44 1.34
CA LEU A 492 12.78 -8.76 1.74
C LEU A 492 13.09 -7.56 0.84
N PHE A 493 12.72 -7.62 -0.44
CA PHE A 493 12.95 -6.58 -1.42
C PHE A 493 11.72 -5.71 -1.69
N PHE A 494 10.67 -5.80 -0.87
CA PHE A 494 9.44 -5.06 -1.07
C PHE A 494 9.69 -3.54 -1.16
N GLY A 495 9.33 -2.95 -2.31
CA GLY A 495 9.49 -1.52 -2.58
C GLY A 495 10.93 -1.07 -2.88
N ARG A 496 11.87 -1.99 -3.07
CA ARG A 496 13.30 -1.70 -3.29
C ARG A 496 13.71 -1.50 -4.76
N GLN A 497 12.77 -1.66 -5.68
CA GLN A 497 12.98 -1.41 -7.11
C GLN A 497 14.24 -2.11 -7.66
N GLU A 498 15.20 -1.39 -8.22
CA GLU A 498 16.39 -1.97 -8.86
C GLU A 498 17.36 -2.70 -7.91
N GLU A 499 17.24 -2.52 -6.59
CA GLU A 499 18.08 -3.26 -5.64
C GLU A 499 17.91 -4.79 -5.74
N VAL A 500 16.78 -5.26 -6.29
CA VAL A 500 16.51 -6.68 -6.50
C VAL A 500 17.33 -7.31 -7.62
N ASP A 501 17.91 -6.53 -8.53
CA ASP A 501 18.54 -7.02 -9.77
C ASP A 501 19.67 -8.03 -9.51
N VAL A 502 20.46 -7.81 -8.45
CA VAL A 502 21.52 -8.74 -8.04
C VAL A 502 20.96 -10.13 -7.71
N ILE A 503 19.84 -10.17 -7.04
CA ILE A 503 19.14 -11.42 -6.67
C ILE A 503 18.56 -12.08 -7.91
N LEU A 504 17.97 -11.29 -8.82
CA LEU A 504 17.42 -11.81 -10.08
C LEU A 504 18.51 -12.46 -10.94
N GLU A 505 19.70 -11.83 -11.04
CA GLU A 505 20.84 -12.42 -11.75
C GLU A 505 21.33 -13.72 -11.09
N THR A 506 21.34 -13.78 -9.77
CA THR A 506 21.71 -14.99 -9.04
C THR A 506 20.71 -16.13 -9.28
N LEU A 507 19.41 -15.82 -9.30
CA LEU A 507 18.36 -16.81 -9.57
C LEU A 507 18.41 -17.37 -10.99
N LYS A 508 18.92 -16.62 -11.98
CA LYS A 508 19.09 -17.12 -13.36
C LYS A 508 20.07 -18.27 -13.49
N VAL A 509 21.01 -18.42 -12.55
CA VAL A 509 22.00 -19.51 -12.54
C VAL A 509 21.37 -20.83 -12.10
N ILE A 510 20.23 -20.80 -11.41
CA ILE A 510 19.53 -21.98 -10.91
C ILE A 510 18.66 -22.58 -12.02
N GLU A 511 18.96 -23.81 -12.43
CA GLU A 511 18.27 -24.47 -13.56
C GLU A 511 16.83 -24.89 -13.25
N HIS A 512 16.45 -25.03 -11.96
CA HIS A 512 15.12 -25.52 -11.59
C HIS A 512 14.03 -24.47 -11.87
N PRO A 513 12.83 -24.86 -12.38
CA PRO A 513 11.72 -23.94 -12.70
C PRO A 513 11.30 -23.04 -11.52
N VAL A 514 11.41 -23.50 -10.27
CA VAL A 514 11.10 -22.73 -9.07
C VAL A 514 11.89 -21.40 -9.00
N ALA A 515 13.09 -21.35 -9.59
CA ALA A 515 13.90 -20.13 -9.62
C ALA A 515 13.22 -19.02 -10.45
N LYS A 516 12.55 -19.38 -11.55
CA LYS A 516 11.82 -18.41 -12.39
C LYS A 516 10.63 -17.82 -11.65
N SER A 517 9.81 -18.68 -11.01
CA SER A 517 8.68 -18.20 -10.20
C SER A 517 9.16 -17.36 -9.02
N THR A 518 10.27 -17.74 -8.38
CA THR A 518 10.88 -16.95 -7.29
C THR A 518 11.37 -15.58 -7.79
N ALA A 519 11.98 -15.54 -8.98
CA ALA A 519 12.43 -14.30 -9.60
C ALA A 519 11.25 -13.35 -9.89
N VAL A 520 10.16 -13.86 -10.45
CA VAL A 520 8.95 -13.06 -10.67
C VAL A 520 8.39 -12.54 -9.36
N MET A 521 8.32 -13.38 -8.32
CA MET A 521 7.86 -12.94 -6.99
C MET A 521 8.74 -11.84 -6.39
N ALA A 522 10.06 -11.97 -6.48
CA ALA A 522 10.99 -10.96 -6.01
C ALA A 522 10.83 -9.63 -6.77
N GLU A 523 10.68 -9.70 -8.09
CA GLU A 523 10.50 -8.54 -8.94
C GLU A 523 9.18 -7.80 -8.68
N ILE A 524 8.05 -8.50 -8.60
CA ILE A 524 6.75 -7.86 -8.34
C ILE A 524 6.71 -7.20 -6.96
N CYS A 525 7.33 -7.80 -5.95
CA CYS A 525 7.47 -7.19 -4.63
C CYS A 525 8.34 -5.93 -4.66
N ALA A 526 9.47 -5.97 -5.37
CA ALA A 526 10.38 -4.83 -5.49
C ALA A 526 9.71 -3.62 -6.15
N TRP A 527 8.84 -3.83 -7.12
CA TRP A 527 8.14 -2.78 -7.85
C TRP A 527 6.71 -2.52 -7.38
N ALA A 528 6.34 -3.01 -6.21
CA ALA A 528 5.01 -2.85 -5.64
C ALA A 528 4.61 -1.37 -5.51
N GLY A 529 3.41 -1.03 -6.02
CA GLY A 529 2.82 0.30 -5.92
C GLY A 529 3.50 1.40 -6.74
N THR A 530 4.46 1.06 -7.60
CA THR A 530 5.21 2.04 -8.40
C THR A 530 4.48 2.48 -9.67
N GLY A 531 3.53 1.68 -10.17
CA GLY A 531 2.89 1.93 -11.46
C GLY A 531 3.82 1.76 -12.66
N ALA A 532 4.96 1.08 -12.53
CA ALA A 532 5.96 0.90 -13.58
C ALA A 532 5.39 0.15 -14.79
N VAL A 533 5.12 0.88 -15.87
CA VAL A 533 4.45 0.35 -17.08
C VAL A 533 5.28 -0.74 -17.75
N LEU A 534 6.60 -0.59 -17.80
CA LEU A 534 7.48 -1.59 -18.41
C LEU A 534 7.41 -2.93 -17.67
N LYS A 535 7.36 -2.90 -16.34
CA LYS A 535 7.19 -4.10 -15.52
C LYS A 535 5.83 -4.76 -15.76
N ILE A 536 4.77 -3.98 -15.88
CA ILE A 536 3.45 -4.50 -16.24
C ILE A 536 3.46 -5.16 -17.62
N GLN A 537 4.16 -4.58 -18.59
CA GLN A 537 4.30 -5.17 -19.93
C GLN A 537 5.07 -6.51 -19.90
N GLU A 538 6.14 -6.61 -19.13
CA GLU A 538 6.89 -7.86 -18.91
C GLU A 538 6.00 -8.94 -18.29
N LEU A 539 5.21 -8.59 -17.27
CA LEU A 539 4.27 -9.52 -16.63
C LEU A 539 3.15 -9.96 -17.57
N LEU A 540 2.62 -9.06 -18.38
CA LEU A 540 1.63 -9.40 -19.42
C LEU A 540 2.24 -10.32 -20.48
N HIS A 541 3.51 -10.16 -20.80
CA HIS A 541 4.21 -11.08 -21.72
C HIS A 541 4.26 -12.50 -21.16
N ILE A 542 4.61 -12.65 -19.87
CA ILE A 542 4.57 -13.95 -19.17
C ILE A 542 3.17 -14.57 -19.23
N CYS A 543 2.12 -13.77 -19.04
CA CYS A 543 0.74 -14.25 -19.11
C CYS A 543 0.31 -14.69 -20.53
N ASN A 544 0.97 -14.19 -21.58
CA ASN A 544 0.66 -14.53 -22.96
C ASN A 544 1.46 -15.74 -23.48
N GLU A 545 2.44 -16.23 -22.75
CA GLU A 545 3.18 -17.44 -23.11
C GLU A 545 2.29 -18.67 -22.94
N HIS A 546 2.17 -19.45 -24.02
CA HIS A 546 1.45 -20.72 -23.94
C HIS A 546 2.34 -21.79 -23.30
N GLN A 547 1.87 -22.40 -22.23
CA GLN A 547 2.59 -23.47 -21.54
C GLN A 547 2.21 -24.84 -22.13
N GLU A 548 3.18 -25.55 -22.68
CA GLU A 548 2.99 -26.93 -23.09
C GLU A 548 2.87 -27.83 -21.85
N GLU A 549 1.82 -28.67 -21.82
CA GLU A 549 1.64 -29.69 -20.79
C GLU A 549 2.77 -30.74 -20.86
N SER A 550 3.82 -30.56 -20.10
CA SER A 550 4.86 -31.58 -19.89
C SER A 550 5.07 -31.82 -18.40
N ASP A 551 5.23 -33.10 -18.02
CA ASP A 551 5.45 -33.49 -16.61
C ASP A 551 6.72 -32.85 -15.98
N GLU A 552 7.65 -32.40 -16.79
CA GLU A 552 8.88 -31.71 -16.37
C GLU A 552 8.66 -30.22 -15.98
N LYS A 553 7.47 -29.64 -16.30
CA LYS A 553 7.15 -28.21 -16.14
C LYS A 553 6.17 -27.90 -15.01
N LYS A 554 5.88 -28.82 -14.10
CA LYS A 554 4.98 -28.58 -12.96
C LYS A 554 5.36 -27.39 -12.05
N GLY A 555 6.58 -26.88 -12.14
CA GLY A 555 7.01 -25.68 -11.43
C GLY A 555 6.62 -24.33 -12.08
N ASP A 556 6.21 -24.34 -13.35
CA ASP A 556 5.88 -23.12 -14.10
C ASP A 556 4.42 -22.66 -13.89
N GLU A 557 3.57 -23.46 -13.29
CA GLU A 557 2.16 -23.10 -13.03
C GLU A 557 2.01 -21.86 -12.14
N LEU A 558 2.90 -21.70 -11.17
CA LEU A 558 2.91 -20.53 -10.28
C LEU A 558 3.44 -19.26 -10.95
N LEU A 559 4.28 -19.39 -11.99
CA LEU A 559 4.88 -18.27 -12.69
C LEU A 559 3.80 -17.31 -13.23
N GLN A 560 2.82 -17.84 -13.95
CA GLN A 560 1.73 -17.03 -14.50
C GLN A 560 0.79 -16.49 -13.43
N ALA A 561 0.49 -17.28 -12.39
CA ALA A 561 -0.31 -16.82 -11.26
C ALA A 561 0.36 -15.65 -10.51
N PHE A 562 1.67 -15.74 -10.28
CA PHE A 562 2.45 -14.67 -9.68
C PHE A 562 2.49 -13.44 -10.59
N ALA A 563 2.61 -13.62 -11.90
CA ALA A 563 2.58 -12.52 -12.86
C ALA A 563 1.24 -11.75 -12.81
N VAL A 564 0.12 -12.45 -12.73
CA VAL A 564 -1.22 -11.83 -12.62
C VAL A 564 -1.36 -11.03 -11.33
N ILE A 565 -0.96 -11.61 -10.19
CA ILE A 565 -0.96 -10.90 -8.90
C ILE A 565 0.00 -9.71 -8.96
N GLY A 566 1.14 -9.86 -9.62
CA GLY A 566 2.12 -8.81 -9.81
C GLY A 566 1.59 -7.62 -10.60
N ILE A 567 0.79 -7.84 -11.62
CA ILE A 567 0.13 -6.75 -12.38
C ILE A 567 -0.70 -5.87 -11.43
N ALA A 568 -1.48 -6.50 -10.54
CA ALA A 568 -2.24 -5.76 -9.54
C ALA A 568 -1.33 -5.05 -8.52
N LEU A 569 -0.30 -5.73 -8.03
CA LEU A 569 0.61 -5.21 -7.02
C LEU A 569 1.41 -3.99 -7.52
N VAL A 570 1.88 -4.03 -8.75
CA VAL A 570 2.62 -2.91 -9.37
C VAL A 570 1.70 -1.73 -9.67
N ALA A 571 0.47 -1.98 -10.14
CA ALA A 571 -0.48 -0.95 -10.54
C ALA A 571 -1.27 -0.34 -9.38
N MET A 572 -1.29 -0.95 -8.19
CA MET A 572 -2.07 -0.45 -7.06
C MET A 572 -1.56 0.93 -6.60
N GLY A 573 -2.47 1.77 -6.14
CA GLY A 573 -2.14 3.09 -5.59
C GLY A 573 -2.29 4.26 -6.58
N GLU A 574 -2.47 3.98 -7.86
CA GLU A 574 -2.70 4.98 -8.90
C GLU A 574 -4.02 4.68 -9.63
N ASP A 575 -4.92 5.66 -9.69
CA ASP A 575 -6.31 5.43 -10.14
C ASP A 575 -6.39 5.05 -11.63
N ILE A 576 -5.60 5.67 -12.50
CA ILE A 576 -5.58 5.36 -13.93
C ILE A 576 -4.98 3.98 -14.17
N GLY A 577 -3.87 3.67 -13.49
CA GLY A 577 -3.23 2.35 -13.55
C GLY A 577 -4.17 1.23 -13.10
N GLN A 578 -4.92 1.44 -12.03
CA GLN A 578 -5.95 0.50 -11.57
C GLN A 578 -7.04 0.29 -12.63
N GLU A 579 -7.54 1.32 -13.26
CA GLU A 579 -8.54 1.19 -14.33
C GLU A 579 -7.99 0.45 -15.56
N MET A 580 -6.75 0.70 -15.92
CA MET A 580 -6.10 0.04 -17.06
C MET A 580 -5.93 -1.47 -16.79
N VAL A 581 -5.43 -1.84 -15.63
CA VAL A 581 -5.22 -3.26 -15.32
C VAL A 581 -6.53 -4.02 -15.13
N LEU A 582 -7.59 -3.40 -14.65
CA LEU A 582 -8.92 -4.01 -14.60
C LEU A 582 -9.42 -4.42 -15.99
N ARG A 583 -9.11 -3.67 -17.04
CA ARG A 583 -9.40 -4.05 -18.43
C ARG A 583 -8.55 -5.25 -18.86
N GLN A 584 -7.27 -5.28 -18.50
CA GLN A 584 -6.38 -6.41 -18.77
C GLN A 584 -6.85 -7.68 -18.06
N PHE A 585 -7.31 -7.58 -16.82
CA PHE A 585 -7.88 -8.73 -16.10
C PHE A 585 -9.11 -9.30 -16.79
N GLY A 586 -9.97 -8.47 -17.36
CA GLY A 586 -11.08 -8.92 -18.18
C GLY A 586 -10.63 -9.72 -19.40
N HIS A 587 -9.56 -9.30 -20.07
CA HIS A 587 -8.94 -10.00 -21.17
C HIS A 587 -8.31 -11.32 -20.73
N LEU A 588 -7.50 -11.31 -19.67
CA LEU A 588 -6.85 -12.50 -19.11
C LEU A 588 -7.86 -13.55 -18.61
N MET A 589 -8.98 -13.09 -18.05
CA MET A 589 -10.06 -13.99 -17.63
C MET A 589 -10.71 -14.70 -18.82
N HIS A 590 -10.78 -14.05 -19.97
CA HIS A 590 -11.43 -14.61 -21.15
C HIS A 590 -10.51 -15.52 -21.98
N TYR A 591 -9.24 -15.15 -22.11
CA TYR A 591 -8.28 -15.82 -22.99
C TYR A 591 -7.14 -16.53 -22.27
N GLY A 592 -7.02 -16.35 -20.94
CA GLY A 592 -5.90 -16.89 -20.15
C GLY A 592 -6.00 -18.38 -19.93
N GLU A 593 -4.86 -18.99 -19.65
CA GLU A 593 -4.73 -20.37 -19.19
C GLU A 593 -5.45 -20.57 -17.84
N PRO A 594 -5.79 -21.79 -17.45
CA PRO A 594 -6.52 -22.05 -16.19
C PRO A 594 -5.87 -21.42 -14.95
N ASN A 595 -4.54 -21.44 -14.85
CA ASN A 595 -3.81 -20.86 -13.72
C ASN A 595 -3.92 -19.33 -13.67
N ILE A 596 -3.95 -18.68 -14.82
CA ILE A 596 -4.20 -17.25 -14.94
C ILE A 596 -5.63 -16.93 -14.49
N ARG A 597 -6.61 -17.68 -14.97
CA ARG A 597 -8.01 -17.45 -14.63
C ARG A 597 -8.31 -17.61 -13.16
N LYS A 598 -7.64 -18.52 -12.44
CA LYS A 598 -7.74 -18.68 -10.98
C LYS A 598 -7.15 -17.47 -10.23
N ALA A 599 -6.09 -16.88 -10.74
CA ALA A 599 -5.40 -15.75 -10.10
C ALA A 599 -6.08 -14.39 -10.37
N VAL A 600 -6.78 -14.22 -11.49
CA VAL A 600 -7.42 -12.94 -11.85
C VAL A 600 -8.36 -12.40 -10.78
N PRO A 601 -9.30 -13.18 -10.20
CA PRO A 601 -10.15 -12.65 -9.11
C PRO A 601 -9.34 -12.19 -7.90
N LEU A 602 -8.27 -12.91 -7.55
CA LEU A 602 -7.37 -12.54 -6.45
C LEU A 602 -6.66 -11.22 -6.71
N ALA A 603 -6.18 -11.01 -7.93
CA ALA A 603 -5.56 -9.76 -8.35
C ALA A 603 -6.56 -8.60 -8.30
N MET A 604 -7.81 -8.82 -8.70
CA MET A 604 -8.88 -7.82 -8.58
C MET A 604 -9.18 -7.46 -7.13
N GLY A 605 -9.13 -8.42 -6.21
CA GLY A 605 -9.27 -8.18 -4.77
C GLY A 605 -8.09 -7.40 -4.19
N LEU A 606 -6.88 -7.66 -4.66
CA LEU A 606 -5.66 -6.95 -4.20
C LEU A 606 -5.63 -5.48 -4.62
N ILE A 607 -6.17 -5.16 -5.78
CA ILE A 607 -6.08 -3.80 -6.32
C ILE A 607 -6.89 -2.78 -5.51
N SER A 608 -7.92 -3.21 -4.82
CA SER A 608 -8.87 -2.35 -4.11
C SER A 608 -9.38 -2.94 -2.79
N PRO A 609 -8.53 -3.35 -1.85
CA PRO A 609 -8.99 -3.90 -0.58
C PRO A 609 -9.78 -2.86 0.22
N SER A 610 -10.84 -3.27 0.88
CA SER A 610 -11.73 -2.40 1.66
C SER A 610 -12.33 -1.22 0.88
N ASN A 611 -12.43 -1.35 -0.44
CA ASN A 611 -12.98 -0.35 -1.34
C ASN A 611 -13.96 -1.00 -2.34
N PRO A 612 -15.26 -1.11 -2.00
CA PRO A 612 -16.24 -1.82 -2.79
C PRO A 612 -16.69 -1.02 -4.03
N GLN A 613 -15.80 -0.90 -5.02
CA GLN A 613 -16.11 -0.27 -6.30
C GLN A 613 -17.10 -1.11 -7.11
N MET A 614 -18.14 -0.47 -7.65
CA MET A 614 -19.22 -1.14 -8.38
C MET A 614 -18.73 -1.95 -9.58
N LYS A 615 -17.79 -1.39 -10.37
CA LYS A 615 -17.24 -2.07 -11.55
C LYS A 615 -16.57 -3.41 -11.21
N VAL A 616 -15.76 -3.40 -10.14
CA VAL A 616 -15.01 -4.58 -9.67
C VAL A 616 -15.97 -5.60 -9.10
N TYR A 617 -16.88 -5.16 -8.27
CA TYR A 617 -17.89 -5.96 -7.62
C TYR A 617 -18.83 -6.66 -8.61
N ASP A 618 -19.34 -5.95 -9.63
CA ASP A 618 -20.20 -6.54 -10.67
C ASP A 618 -19.44 -7.61 -11.49
N THR A 619 -18.16 -7.39 -11.73
CA THR A 619 -17.31 -8.36 -12.43
C THR A 619 -17.05 -9.60 -11.59
N LEU A 620 -16.68 -9.44 -10.33
CA LEU A 620 -16.48 -10.55 -9.40
C LEU A 620 -17.77 -11.35 -9.16
N SER A 621 -18.92 -10.67 -9.14
CA SER A 621 -20.23 -11.32 -9.06
C SER A 621 -20.48 -12.30 -10.23
N ARG A 622 -20.03 -11.96 -11.42
CA ARG A 622 -20.11 -12.89 -12.56
C ARG A 622 -19.14 -14.06 -12.40
N TYR A 623 -17.91 -13.80 -11.97
CA TYR A 623 -16.89 -14.84 -11.79
C TYR A 623 -17.22 -15.78 -10.62
N SER A 624 -18.00 -15.34 -9.64
CA SER A 624 -18.49 -16.22 -8.56
C SER A 624 -19.42 -17.36 -9.02
N HIS A 625 -19.85 -17.35 -10.26
CA HIS A 625 -20.62 -18.40 -10.92
C HIS A 625 -19.84 -19.10 -12.02
N ASP A 626 -18.51 -18.99 -12.04
CA ASP A 626 -17.67 -19.67 -13.04
C ASP A 626 -17.80 -21.20 -12.93
N ASN A 627 -17.59 -21.87 -14.04
CA ASN A 627 -17.64 -23.34 -14.12
C ASN A 627 -16.45 -23.99 -13.36
N ASP A 628 -15.32 -23.30 -13.27
CA ASP A 628 -14.20 -23.72 -12.44
C ASP A 628 -14.47 -23.34 -10.98
N PRO A 629 -14.60 -24.33 -10.08
CA PRO A 629 -14.92 -24.06 -8.68
C PRO A 629 -13.82 -23.26 -7.96
N GLU A 630 -12.56 -23.34 -8.38
CA GLU A 630 -11.48 -22.54 -7.78
C GLU A 630 -11.57 -21.07 -8.20
N VAL A 631 -11.91 -20.79 -9.45
CA VAL A 631 -12.21 -19.42 -9.91
C VAL A 631 -13.37 -18.83 -9.12
N ALA A 632 -14.45 -19.60 -8.93
CA ALA A 632 -15.63 -19.16 -8.18
C ALA A 632 -15.29 -18.86 -6.70
N ILE A 633 -14.54 -19.75 -6.04
CA ILE A 633 -14.09 -19.58 -4.66
C ILE A 633 -13.20 -18.34 -4.53
N ASN A 634 -12.26 -18.15 -5.44
CA ASN A 634 -11.37 -16.98 -5.44
C ASN A 634 -12.12 -15.69 -5.71
N ALA A 635 -13.13 -15.69 -6.56
CA ALA A 635 -14.00 -14.53 -6.78
C ALA A 635 -14.81 -14.17 -5.52
N ILE A 636 -15.32 -15.15 -4.80
CA ILE A 636 -16.04 -14.94 -3.54
C ILE A 636 -15.09 -14.37 -2.48
N PHE A 637 -13.90 -14.93 -2.36
CA PHE A 637 -12.87 -14.39 -1.46
C PHE A 637 -12.48 -12.96 -1.80
N ALA A 638 -12.28 -12.66 -3.08
CA ALA A 638 -11.99 -11.31 -3.57
C ALA A 638 -13.10 -10.30 -3.24
N MET A 639 -14.37 -10.73 -3.30
CA MET A 639 -15.49 -9.90 -2.83
C MET A 639 -15.39 -9.61 -1.33
N GLY A 640 -14.96 -10.59 -0.54
CA GLY A 640 -14.66 -10.41 0.88
C GLY A 640 -13.56 -9.39 1.13
N LEU A 641 -12.48 -9.43 0.36
CA LEU A 641 -11.39 -8.44 0.44
C LEU A 641 -11.87 -7.05 0.03
N LEU A 642 -12.60 -6.95 -1.08
CA LEU A 642 -13.14 -5.71 -1.61
C LEU A 642 -14.05 -4.99 -0.60
N GLY A 643 -14.88 -5.75 0.09
CA GLY A 643 -15.83 -5.25 1.06
C GLY A 643 -15.36 -5.26 2.52
N ALA A 644 -14.12 -5.68 2.81
CA ALA A 644 -13.65 -5.88 4.17
C ALA A 644 -13.85 -4.65 5.06
N GLY A 645 -14.60 -4.83 6.15
CA GLY A 645 -14.89 -3.79 7.13
C GLY A 645 -15.77 -2.64 6.64
N THR A 646 -16.43 -2.76 5.49
CA THR A 646 -17.23 -1.66 4.92
C THR A 646 -18.72 -1.71 5.26
N ASN A 647 -19.22 -2.85 5.74
CA ASN A 647 -20.67 -3.08 5.94
C ASN A 647 -21.51 -2.79 4.68
N ASN A 648 -20.99 -2.94 3.49
CA ASN A 648 -21.68 -2.60 2.25
C ASN A 648 -22.95 -3.44 2.07
N ALA A 649 -24.09 -2.78 1.99
CA ALA A 649 -25.41 -3.45 1.96
C ALA A 649 -25.64 -4.25 0.68
N ARG A 650 -25.16 -3.78 -0.47
CA ARG A 650 -25.29 -4.50 -1.76
C ARG A 650 -24.47 -5.77 -1.75
N LEU A 651 -23.23 -5.68 -1.28
CA LEU A 651 -22.36 -6.84 -1.17
C LEU A 651 -22.91 -7.85 -0.14
N ALA A 652 -23.46 -7.38 0.98
CA ALA A 652 -24.13 -8.24 1.95
C ALA A 652 -25.31 -9.00 1.33
N GLN A 653 -26.11 -8.34 0.51
CA GLN A 653 -27.23 -8.99 -0.19
C GLN A 653 -26.73 -10.04 -1.19
N LEU A 654 -25.70 -9.71 -1.96
CA LEU A 654 -25.11 -10.66 -2.92
C LEU A 654 -24.55 -11.90 -2.22
N LEU A 655 -23.81 -11.73 -1.14
CA LEU A 655 -23.25 -12.85 -0.37
C LEU A 655 -24.34 -13.75 0.22
N ARG A 656 -25.48 -13.19 0.66
CA ARG A 656 -26.64 -14.00 1.07
C ARG A 656 -27.23 -14.81 -0.10
N GLN A 657 -27.31 -14.21 -1.28
CA GLN A 657 -27.77 -14.93 -2.49
C GLN A 657 -26.81 -16.07 -2.85
N LEU A 658 -25.50 -15.83 -2.76
CA LEU A 658 -24.48 -16.85 -2.96
C LEU A 658 -24.52 -17.96 -1.91
N ALA A 659 -24.81 -17.64 -0.65
CA ALA A 659 -25.02 -18.65 0.39
C ALA A 659 -26.21 -19.57 0.07
N SER A 660 -27.29 -19.01 -0.46
CA SER A 660 -28.43 -19.77 -0.93
C SER A 660 -28.11 -20.61 -2.17
N TYR A 661 -27.30 -20.08 -3.09
CA TYR A 661 -26.91 -20.77 -4.30
C TYR A 661 -25.97 -21.95 -4.02
N TYR A 662 -24.95 -21.74 -3.20
CA TYR A 662 -23.92 -22.72 -2.85
C TYR A 662 -24.26 -23.58 -1.62
N HIS A 663 -25.53 -23.67 -1.22
CA HIS A 663 -25.92 -24.39 -0.01
C HIS A 663 -25.51 -25.88 0.00
N ARG A 664 -25.22 -26.49 -1.14
CA ARG A 664 -24.76 -27.88 -1.28
C ARG A 664 -23.26 -28.04 -1.47
N ASP A 665 -22.57 -26.97 -1.84
CA ASP A 665 -21.13 -26.97 -2.04
C ASP A 665 -20.45 -26.47 -0.76
N GLN A 666 -19.79 -27.37 -0.04
CA GLN A 666 -19.20 -27.07 1.27
C GLN A 666 -18.06 -26.06 1.18
N ASP A 667 -17.21 -26.13 0.14
CA ASP A 667 -16.05 -25.28 -0.04
C ASP A 667 -16.47 -23.86 -0.43
N ALA A 668 -17.38 -23.76 -1.39
CA ALA A 668 -17.92 -22.48 -1.82
C ALA A 668 -18.72 -21.81 -0.71
N LEU A 669 -19.57 -22.56 0.02
CA LEU A 669 -20.32 -22.01 1.16
C LEU A 669 -19.41 -21.56 2.28
N PHE A 670 -18.37 -22.33 2.61
CA PHE A 670 -17.35 -21.92 3.59
C PHE A 670 -16.76 -20.57 3.21
N MET A 671 -16.37 -20.41 1.95
CA MET A 671 -15.80 -19.17 1.47
C MET A 671 -16.79 -17.99 1.46
N VAL A 672 -18.06 -18.25 1.16
CA VAL A 672 -19.12 -17.23 1.29
C VAL A 672 -19.23 -16.74 2.72
N ARG A 673 -19.21 -17.64 3.71
CA ARG A 673 -19.24 -17.28 5.13
C ARG A 673 -18.00 -16.48 5.53
N ILE A 674 -16.80 -16.87 5.08
CA ILE A 674 -15.58 -16.09 5.29
C ILE A 674 -15.73 -14.68 4.71
N ALA A 675 -16.23 -14.55 3.48
CA ALA A 675 -16.47 -13.25 2.84
C ALA A 675 -17.49 -12.39 3.62
N GLN A 676 -18.55 -12.99 4.17
CA GLN A 676 -19.49 -12.30 5.04
C GLN A 676 -18.82 -11.81 6.34
N GLY A 677 -17.97 -12.62 6.94
CA GLY A 677 -17.18 -12.23 8.11
C GLY A 677 -16.25 -11.05 7.82
N LEU A 678 -15.55 -11.10 6.69
CA LEU A 678 -14.66 -10.02 6.23
C LEU A 678 -15.45 -8.74 5.96
N LEU A 679 -16.58 -8.81 5.28
CA LEU A 679 -17.43 -7.64 4.99
C LEU A 679 -17.79 -6.85 6.25
N HIS A 680 -18.08 -7.54 7.33
CA HIS A 680 -18.46 -6.95 8.60
C HIS A 680 -17.32 -6.89 9.64
N MET A 681 -16.08 -6.98 9.17
CA MET A 681 -14.88 -6.98 10.01
C MET A 681 -14.86 -5.77 10.97
N GLY A 682 -14.61 -6.06 12.25
CA GLY A 682 -14.62 -5.02 13.29
C GLY A 682 -15.94 -4.27 13.39
N LYS A 683 -17.05 -4.90 13.01
CA LYS A 683 -18.39 -4.27 12.97
C LYS A 683 -18.45 -3.04 12.06
N GLY A 684 -17.60 -3.02 11.03
CA GLY A 684 -17.52 -1.93 10.06
C GLY A 684 -16.54 -0.82 10.42
N THR A 685 -15.59 -1.06 11.33
CA THR A 685 -14.63 -0.05 11.80
C THR A 685 -13.18 -0.35 11.45
N LEU A 686 -12.90 -1.56 10.97
CA LEU A 686 -11.57 -1.96 10.52
C LEU A 686 -11.42 -1.88 9.00
N THR A 687 -10.20 -1.80 8.55
CA THR A 687 -9.82 -1.88 7.14
C THR A 687 -8.64 -2.80 6.96
N ILE A 688 -8.49 -3.37 5.76
CA ILE A 688 -7.30 -4.08 5.31
C ILE A 688 -6.62 -3.35 4.14
N SER A 689 -7.02 -2.13 3.83
CA SER A 689 -6.34 -1.34 2.80
C SER A 689 -4.90 -1.08 3.21
N PRO A 690 -3.90 -1.42 2.36
CA PRO A 690 -2.50 -1.16 2.66
C PRO A 690 -2.11 0.30 2.48
N PHE A 691 -2.99 1.14 1.96
CA PHE A 691 -2.74 2.56 1.76
C PHE A 691 -3.16 3.36 2.99
N HIS A 692 -2.18 3.99 3.61
CA HIS A 692 -2.31 4.81 4.81
C HIS A 692 -2.05 6.29 4.50
N THR A 693 -2.37 7.18 5.45
CA THR A 693 -2.10 8.62 5.38
C THR A 693 -2.68 9.23 4.10
N ASP A 694 -4.01 9.16 3.99
CA ASP A 694 -4.74 9.65 2.81
C ASP A 694 -4.22 9.06 1.49
N ARG A 695 -3.94 7.74 1.50
CA ARG A 695 -3.45 6.97 0.35
C ARG A 695 -2.03 7.36 -0.12
N GLN A 696 -1.25 8.07 0.69
CA GLN A 696 0.11 8.47 0.33
C GLN A 696 1.15 7.39 0.61
N VAL A 697 0.94 6.56 1.63
CA VAL A 697 1.87 5.54 2.07
C VAL A 697 1.34 4.16 1.78
N LEU A 698 2.11 3.34 1.08
CA LEU A 698 1.86 1.90 0.94
C LEU A 698 2.52 1.18 2.13
N SER A 699 1.69 0.67 3.06
CA SER A 699 2.19 -0.12 4.17
C SER A 699 2.74 -1.46 3.69
N ARG A 700 4.03 -1.66 3.86
CA ARG A 700 4.73 -2.90 3.48
C ARG A 700 4.17 -4.11 4.22
N VAL A 701 3.96 -3.97 5.52
CA VAL A 701 3.48 -5.05 6.38
C VAL A 701 2.06 -5.45 6.03
N SER A 702 1.18 -4.47 5.78
CA SER A 702 -0.19 -4.74 5.34
C SER A 702 -0.22 -5.44 3.97
N ALA A 703 0.56 -4.96 3.01
CA ALA A 703 0.68 -5.59 1.70
C ALA A 703 1.27 -7.00 1.79
N ALA A 704 2.27 -7.21 2.65
CA ALA A 704 2.87 -8.53 2.89
C ALA A 704 1.85 -9.55 3.41
N GLY A 705 1.01 -9.17 4.35
CA GLY A 705 -0.06 -10.04 4.85
C GLY A 705 -1.12 -10.37 3.80
N LEU A 706 -1.50 -9.39 2.98
CA LEU A 706 -2.39 -9.61 1.83
C LEU A 706 -1.76 -10.59 0.83
N LEU A 707 -0.50 -10.40 0.46
CA LEU A 707 0.20 -11.30 -0.47
C LEU A 707 0.32 -12.72 0.08
N ALA A 708 0.66 -12.90 1.36
CA ALA A 708 0.73 -14.22 1.98
C ALA A 708 -0.61 -14.95 1.90
N THR A 709 -1.71 -14.26 2.15
CA THR A 709 -3.05 -14.83 2.02
C THR A 709 -3.40 -15.15 0.57
N LEU A 710 -3.09 -14.26 -0.37
CA LEU A 710 -3.37 -14.47 -1.80
C LEU A 710 -2.56 -15.63 -2.38
N VAL A 711 -1.29 -15.78 -1.99
CA VAL A 711 -0.45 -16.91 -2.42
C VAL A 711 -1.05 -18.25 -1.95
N ALA A 712 -1.59 -18.30 -0.72
CA ALA A 712 -2.33 -19.47 -0.25
C ALA A 712 -3.64 -19.71 -1.04
N MET A 713 -4.26 -18.65 -1.55
CA MET A 713 -5.53 -18.72 -2.28
C MET A 713 -5.37 -19.03 -3.78
N ILE A 714 -4.18 -19.03 -4.33
CA ILE A 714 -3.95 -19.47 -5.74
C ILE A 714 -4.51 -20.88 -5.94
N GLU A 715 -4.31 -21.75 -4.97
CA GLU A 715 -4.89 -23.09 -4.91
C GLU A 715 -5.60 -23.29 -3.57
N PRO A 716 -6.82 -22.79 -3.43
CA PRO A 716 -7.51 -22.77 -2.13
C PRO A 716 -7.76 -24.18 -1.56
N LYS A 717 -7.93 -25.19 -2.39
CA LYS A 717 -8.14 -26.59 -1.96
C LYS A 717 -6.91 -27.19 -1.28
N GLU A 718 -5.73 -26.76 -1.68
CA GLU A 718 -4.48 -27.23 -1.08
C GLU A 718 -4.23 -26.61 0.31
N PHE A 719 -4.79 -25.44 0.60
CA PHE A 719 -4.56 -24.71 1.83
C PHE A 719 -5.86 -24.36 2.57
N VAL A 720 -6.51 -23.28 2.19
CA VAL A 720 -7.56 -22.64 2.98
C VAL A 720 -8.85 -23.47 3.04
N THR A 721 -9.27 -24.11 1.95
CA THR A 721 -10.42 -25.04 1.98
C THR A 721 -9.99 -26.48 2.19
N GLY A 722 -8.68 -26.74 2.32
CA GLY A 722 -8.09 -28.01 2.72
C GLY A 722 -7.90 -28.13 4.23
N GLN A 723 -6.66 -28.22 4.67
CA GLN A 723 -6.29 -28.40 6.09
C GLN A 723 -5.63 -27.18 6.73
N SER A 724 -5.18 -26.20 5.91
CA SER A 724 -4.40 -25.04 6.37
C SER A 724 -5.24 -23.77 6.45
N HIS A 725 -6.43 -23.85 7.04
CA HIS A 725 -7.37 -22.72 7.22
C HIS A 725 -6.73 -21.54 7.96
N TYR A 726 -5.82 -21.80 8.88
CA TYR A 726 -5.14 -20.81 9.70
C TYR A 726 -4.31 -19.80 8.89
N LEU A 727 -3.97 -20.10 7.63
CA LEU A 727 -3.25 -19.15 6.76
C LEU A 727 -4.06 -17.88 6.48
N LEU A 728 -5.38 -17.90 6.64
CA LEU A 728 -6.21 -16.70 6.57
C LEU A 728 -5.82 -15.64 7.61
N TYR A 729 -5.20 -16.03 8.71
CA TYR A 729 -4.75 -15.09 9.74
C TYR A 729 -3.56 -14.22 9.33
N PHE A 730 -2.93 -14.45 8.19
CA PHE A 730 -2.01 -13.48 7.61
C PHE A 730 -2.69 -12.13 7.32
N LEU A 731 -4.00 -12.10 7.13
CA LEU A 731 -4.77 -10.85 6.99
C LEU A 731 -4.66 -9.92 8.21
N VAL A 732 -4.33 -10.46 9.38
CA VAL A 732 -4.20 -9.70 10.62
C VAL A 732 -3.17 -8.58 10.51
N THR A 733 -2.09 -8.78 9.78
CA THR A 733 -1.06 -7.74 9.57
C THR A 733 -1.57 -6.53 8.77
N ALA A 734 -2.65 -6.71 8.01
CA ALA A 734 -3.30 -5.64 7.27
C ALA A 734 -4.47 -4.99 8.05
N MET A 735 -4.98 -5.65 9.09
CA MET A 735 -6.10 -5.14 9.88
C MET A 735 -5.69 -3.97 10.76
N HIS A 736 -6.38 -2.84 10.62
CA HIS A 736 -6.23 -1.69 11.50
C HIS A 736 -7.51 -0.86 11.54
N PRO A 737 -7.72 -0.07 12.61
CA PRO A 737 -8.88 0.80 12.69
C PRO A 737 -8.81 1.91 11.63
N ARG A 738 -9.92 2.14 10.94
CA ARG A 738 -10.06 3.32 10.08
C ARG A 738 -10.79 4.42 10.82
N PHE A 739 -10.11 4.99 11.78
CA PHE A 739 -10.66 5.97 12.70
C PHE A 739 -9.85 7.27 12.69
N LEU A 740 -10.46 8.30 13.23
CA LEU A 740 -9.80 9.50 13.68
C LEU A 740 -10.10 9.67 15.16
N VAL A 741 -9.08 9.59 15.99
CA VAL A 741 -9.11 9.88 17.42
C VAL A 741 -8.22 11.09 17.68
N THR A 742 -8.81 12.12 18.27
CA THR A 742 -8.10 13.37 18.58
C THR A 742 -7.69 13.40 20.04
N LEU A 743 -6.45 13.82 20.28
CA LEU A 743 -5.79 13.86 21.57
C LEU A 743 -5.25 15.28 21.83
N ASP A 744 -5.13 15.64 23.09
CA ASP A 744 -4.37 16.84 23.49
C ASP A 744 -2.85 16.53 23.53
N GLU A 745 -2.02 17.52 23.85
CA GLU A 745 -0.56 17.38 23.91
C GLU A 745 -0.08 16.41 25.03
N GLU A 746 -0.97 16.10 26.01
CA GLU A 746 -0.73 15.14 27.08
C GLU A 746 -1.27 13.72 26.75
N LEU A 747 -1.68 13.49 25.49
CA LEU A 747 -2.28 12.27 24.99
C LEU A 747 -3.63 11.90 25.62
N LYS A 748 -4.34 12.86 26.21
CA LYS A 748 -5.69 12.64 26.70
C LYS A 748 -6.70 12.83 25.57
N PRO A 749 -7.80 12.03 25.58
CA PRO A 749 -8.86 12.19 24.58
C PRO A 749 -9.43 13.60 24.56
N LEU A 750 -9.46 14.22 23.40
CA LEU A 750 -10.00 15.56 23.15
C LEU A 750 -11.07 15.47 22.07
N LYS A 751 -12.32 15.72 22.44
CA LYS A 751 -13.43 15.75 21.49
C LYS A 751 -13.48 17.08 20.75
N VAL A 752 -13.50 17.04 19.44
CA VAL A 752 -13.63 18.22 18.57
C VAL A 752 -14.59 17.90 17.42
N ASN A 753 -15.17 18.92 16.84
CA ASN A 753 -16.00 18.79 15.66
C ASN A 753 -15.13 18.73 14.39
N VAL A 754 -15.45 17.77 13.53
CA VAL A 754 -14.79 17.60 12.24
C VAL A 754 -15.82 17.47 11.13
N ARG A 755 -15.48 17.98 9.96
CA ARG A 755 -16.25 17.77 8.73
C ARG A 755 -15.66 16.58 8.00
N VAL A 756 -16.47 15.54 7.80
CA VAL A 756 -16.06 14.32 7.09
C VAL A 756 -16.82 14.24 5.77
N GLY A 757 -16.10 14.12 4.68
CA GLY A 757 -16.66 13.99 3.34
C GLY A 757 -15.70 13.33 2.37
N GLN A 758 -16.19 13.05 1.15
CA GLN A 758 -15.36 12.47 0.08
C GLN A 758 -14.35 13.51 -0.43
N ALA A 759 -13.10 13.10 -0.51
CA ALA A 759 -12.05 13.91 -1.09
C ALA A 759 -12.10 13.83 -2.62
N VAL A 760 -12.22 14.98 -3.27
CA VAL A 760 -12.26 15.09 -4.74
C VAL A 760 -11.19 16.04 -5.25
N ASP A 761 -10.61 15.71 -6.40
CA ASP A 761 -9.61 16.56 -7.04
C ASP A 761 -10.21 17.87 -7.53
N VAL A 762 -9.46 18.96 -7.41
CA VAL A 762 -9.82 20.25 -7.98
C VAL A 762 -9.47 20.24 -9.46
N VAL A 763 -10.49 20.23 -10.30
CA VAL A 763 -10.35 20.12 -11.76
C VAL A 763 -9.47 21.25 -12.34
N GLY A 764 -8.48 20.88 -13.14
CA GLY A 764 -7.61 21.82 -13.85
C GLY A 764 -6.61 22.58 -12.96
N GLN A 765 -6.37 22.13 -11.75
CA GLN A 765 -5.47 22.79 -10.81
C GLN A 765 -4.52 21.78 -10.17
N ALA A 766 -3.47 21.41 -10.90
CA ALA A 766 -2.40 20.55 -10.39
C ALA A 766 -1.74 21.17 -9.13
N GLY A 767 -1.34 20.32 -8.20
CA GLY A 767 -0.70 20.74 -6.94
C GLY A 767 -1.64 21.39 -5.92
N ARG A 768 -2.96 21.40 -6.15
CA ARG A 768 -3.92 21.84 -5.13
C ARG A 768 -4.42 20.68 -4.29
N PRO A 769 -4.61 20.90 -2.97
CA PRO A 769 -5.19 19.89 -2.10
C PRO A 769 -6.59 19.49 -2.60
N LYS A 770 -6.91 18.21 -2.46
CA LYS A 770 -8.28 17.73 -2.67
C LYS A 770 -9.23 18.44 -1.73
N THR A 771 -10.41 18.76 -2.21
CA THR A 771 -11.50 19.33 -1.40
C THR A 771 -12.49 18.25 -1.00
N ILE A 772 -13.10 18.39 0.18
CA ILE A 772 -14.17 17.50 0.60
C ILE A 772 -15.52 17.95 0.05
N THR A 773 -16.34 16.99 -0.35
CA THR A 773 -17.70 17.22 -0.83
C THR A 773 -18.71 16.37 -0.07
N GLY A 774 -19.94 16.86 0.07
CA GLY A 774 -21.01 16.14 0.74
C GLY A 774 -20.67 15.81 2.21
N TRP A 775 -19.97 16.71 2.88
CA TRP A 775 -19.51 16.48 4.25
C TRP A 775 -20.63 16.49 5.27
N GLN A 776 -20.40 15.76 6.36
CA GLN A 776 -21.18 15.80 7.57
C GLN A 776 -20.30 16.23 8.73
N THR A 777 -20.82 17.06 9.62
CA THR A 777 -20.16 17.42 10.87
C THR A 777 -20.38 16.32 11.90
N GLN A 778 -19.29 15.80 12.46
CA GLN A 778 -19.28 14.76 13.49
C GLN A 778 -18.29 15.14 14.59
N SER A 779 -18.54 14.65 15.79
CA SER A 779 -17.61 14.79 16.91
C SER A 779 -16.68 13.59 16.97
N THR A 780 -15.39 13.83 17.17
CA THR A 780 -14.40 12.75 17.31
C THR A 780 -14.62 11.94 18.60
N PRO A 781 -14.30 10.62 18.63
CA PRO A 781 -13.74 9.81 17.54
C PRO A 781 -14.76 9.48 16.44
N VAL A 782 -14.28 9.39 15.20
CA VAL A 782 -15.11 9.09 14.01
C VAL A 782 -14.48 7.98 13.16
N VAL A 783 -15.31 7.32 12.36
CA VAL A 783 -14.87 6.35 11.36
C VAL A 783 -14.74 7.05 10.01
N LEU A 784 -13.61 6.83 9.33
CA LEU A 784 -13.35 7.34 7.99
C LEU A 784 -13.54 6.23 6.95
N GLY A 785 -14.43 6.41 5.98
CA GLY A 785 -14.59 5.51 4.85
C GLY A 785 -13.44 5.64 3.84
N TYR A 786 -13.36 4.71 2.90
CA TYR A 786 -12.38 4.81 1.83
C TYR A 786 -12.61 6.09 1.00
N GLY A 787 -11.53 6.85 0.81
CA GLY A 787 -11.58 8.12 0.09
C GLY A 787 -12.20 9.29 0.88
N GLU A 788 -12.66 9.05 2.10
CA GLU A 788 -13.12 10.12 2.99
C GLU A 788 -11.96 10.83 3.68
N ARG A 789 -12.12 12.12 3.86
CA ARG A 789 -11.19 12.98 4.58
C ARG A 789 -11.94 13.79 5.65
N ALA A 790 -11.28 13.98 6.78
CA ALA A 790 -11.75 14.85 7.84
C ALA A 790 -11.02 16.20 7.79
N GLU A 791 -11.71 17.26 8.13
CA GLU A 791 -11.18 18.62 8.34
C GLU A 791 -11.71 19.15 9.66
N LEU A 792 -10.86 19.86 10.43
CA LEU A 792 -11.29 20.50 11.66
C LEU A 792 -12.33 21.60 11.34
N GLU A 793 -13.41 21.60 12.09
CA GLU A 793 -14.43 22.66 12.02
C GLU A 793 -14.05 23.84 12.90
N ASP A 794 -13.46 23.56 14.07
CA ASP A 794 -13.10 24.56 15.07
C ASP A 794 -11.73 25.16 14.75
N GLU A 795 -11.66 26.49 14.66
CA GLU A 795 -10.42 27.23 14.46
C GLU A 795 -9.59 27.38 15.77
N GLU A 796 -10.12 26.90 16.91
CA GLU A 796 -9.44 26.93 18.20
C GLU A 796 -8.24 25.96 18.27
N TYR A 797 -8.20 24.97 17.39
CA TYR A 797 -7.19 23.93 17.40
C TYR A 797 -6.49 23.81 16.06
N ILE A 798 -5.20 23.49 16.12
CA ILE A 798 -4.39 23.10 14.96
C ILE A 798 -3.92 21.67 15.13
N SER A 799 -3.88 20.93 14.04
CA SER A 799 -3.36 19.57 14.01
C SER A 799 -1.83 19.56 13.91
N LEU A 800 -1.17 18.71 14.68
CA LEU A 800 0.26 18.42 14.55
C LEU A 800 0.55 17.39 13.46
N ASN A 801 -0.47 16.71 12.96
CA ASN A 801 -0.35 15.84 11.79
C ASN A 801 -0.85 16.55 10.53
N SER A 802 -0.23 16.27 9.41
CA SER A 802 -0.64 16.78 8.09
C SER A 802 -2.00 16.26 7.63
N THR A 803 -2.34 15.03 8.05
CA THR A 803 -3.58 14.34 7.69
C THR A 803 -4.35 14.01 8.96
N LEU A 804 -5.66 14.32 8.98
CA LEU A 804 -6.54 13.95 10.08
C LEU A 804 -7.00 12.50 9.94
N GLU A 805 -6.14 11.58 10.33
CA GLU A 805 -6.34 10.14 10.26
C GLU A 805 -5.56 9.44 11.37
N GLY A 806 -6.11 8.41 11.96
CA GLY A 806 -5.49 7.67 13.06
C GLY A 806 -5.51 8.46 14.36
N LEU A 807 -4.41 8.45 15.09
CA LEU A 807 -4.22 9.21 16.33
C LEU A 807 -3.60 10.56 16.00
N VAL A 808 -4.33 11.63 16.30
CA VAL A 808 -3.93 13.00 15.95
C VAL A 808 -3.88 13.87 17.18
N ILE A 809 -2.74 14.49 17.43
CA ILE A 809 -2.54 15.45 18.51
C ILE A 809 -2.95 16.83 18.02
N LEU A 810 -3.79 17.49 18.79
CA LEU A 810 -4.26 18.84 18.55
C LEU A 810 -3.63 19.80 19.55
N ARG A 811 -3.23 20.95 19.06
CA ARG A 811 -2.72 22.07 19.87
C ARG A 811 -3.72 23.19 19.86
N LYS A 812 -3.99 23.77 21.03
CA LYS A 812 -4.85 24.93 21.13
C LYS A 812 -4.12 26.16 20.55
N VAL A 813 -4.82 26.92 19.71
CA VAL A 813 -4.30 28.20 19.20
C VAL A 813 -4.31 29.18 20.35
N SER A 814 -3.16 29.79 20.69
CA SER A 814 -2.97 30.72 21.78
C SER A 814 -3.51 32.12 21.43
#